data_72e2efc0fd0906892a023cd8c04e3a41
#
_entry.id   72e2efc0fd0906892a023cd8c04e3a41
#
_cell.length_a   1.000
_cell.length_b   1.000
_cell.length_c   1.000
_cell.angle_alpha   90.00
_cell.angle_beta   90.00
_cell.angle_gamma   90.00
#
_symmetry.space_group_name_H-M   'P 1'
#
loop_
_entity.id
_entity.type
_entity.pdbx_description
1 polymer ?
#
loop_
_entity_poly.entity_id
_entity_poly.type
_entity_poly.pdbx_seq_one_letter_code
_entity_poly.pdbx_strand_id
1 'polypeptide(L)'
;MKKIYSILFLLSLTGLFGQPPRSLNTDLEFVFEHPLLLHRLDSLSLNIGEEASVLIRLVDSKGNQVKTTFMIRGQRKAIVAEPRRSDTTGVAKVTVKALDSGELNLRAMAIGKKGRTVGALKVNVPLVPLEKITFVAPIQKVFVGTSVNYSVKVFDKAKRIRRNTNVVFTSSNNKVAEFDNFGNLTINKTGKTTITATVDDIDESLVVSAKKNPARKIKFDISENQVRTGDVIKLNATVLDGRDKVLDNIPITFSYSGQAIHQTDNFINNRSTESVGLPASGLITQNGKFVAETPGIYTLTAQSSGFSASKKVKVVPRNVRKRLEVVGHGTISNVNTSDLWVWPGVGKHKGKDFAVTGTHSADGEAYFWDISDPANMEIIDTIKVDARTVNDVKISEDGRVGVISREGASNRKNGLVILDVTDPFNVSIINEYNDDLTGGVHNVFIYEDHIYALSAGRRYDIINISDPANPFRVGSYELNSPGHSIHDVWVENGIAYSSNWSDGVHVVDVGGIKQSEKSRAKNQFNPFLALAGKGSPGNPIKLGSKEDPNGHNHAAFPFQSESTNKFYIITGDEWAKAVPGSPERIFQGGFHFVDFTDVKNPVETAIYQVPEVGSHNHWVKGDTLFAGYYYGGIRVVDISGELMGNLYAQGREIAFFKGEDPNGTTPNITNVWGVIPYKGLIYFADLNNGLWAVRLVDNAPLGTN
;
A
#
# COMPACT_ATOMS: atom_id res chain seq x y z
N MET A 1 5.99 52.00 17.24
CA MET A 1 6.58 50.81 17.85
C MET A 1 5.43 49.82 18.16
N LYS A 2 5.14 48.94 17.23
CA LYS A 2 4.17 47.86 17.42
C LYS A 2 4.97 46.59 17.66
N LYS A 3 4.84 46.00 18.85
CA LYS A 3 5.40 44.70 19.19
C LYS A 3 4.57 43.62 18.48
N ILE A 4 5.18 42.88 17.57
CA ILE A 4 4.64 41.67 16.95
C ILE A 4 4.95 40.55 17.93
N TYR A 5 3.93 39.97 18.55
CA TYR A 5 4.05 38.72 19.28
C TYR A 5 4.01 37.57 18.27
N SER A 6 5.16 36.99 18.04
CA SER A 6 5.22 35.65 17.36
C SER A 6 4.70 34.59 18.33
N ILE A 7 3.49 34.13 18.09
CA ILE A 7 2.97 32.93 18.75
C ILE A 7 3.63 31.74 18.05
N LEU A 8 4.57 31.11 18.73
CA LEU A 8 5.08 29.79 18.37
C LEU A 8 3.95 28.77 18.59
N PHE A 9 3.31 28.34 17.53
CA PHE A 9 2.43 27.16 17.56
C PHE A 9 3.32 25.92 17.64
N LEU A 10 3.53 25.40 18.85
CA LEU A 10 4.01 24.04 19.06
C LEU A 10 2.86 23.09 18.74
N LEU A 11 2.74 22.68 17.49
CA LEU A 11 1.90 21.55 17.10
C LEU A 11 2.50 20.27 17.68
N SER A 12 1.87 19.75 18.71
CA SER A 12 2.18 18.44 19.28
C SER A 12 1.71 17.34 18.32
N LEU A 13 2.60 16.89 17.46
CA LEU A 13 2.44 15.68 16.65
C LEU A 13 2.55 14.43 17.56
N THR A 14 1.50 14.14 18.33
CA THR A 14 1.46 12.98 19.25
C THR A 14 0.58 11.84 18.72
N GLY A 15 0.30 11.77 17.43
CA GLY A 15 -0.73 10.87 16.90
C GLY A 15 -0.31 9.50 16.37
N LEU A 16 0.92 9.27 15.89
CA LEU A 16 1.28 8.01 15.22
C LEU A 16 2.44 7.23 15.82
N PHE A 17 3.23 7.85 16.68
CA PHE A 17 4.21 7.13 17.50
C PHE A 17 4.15 7.77 18.88
N GLY A 18 3.48 7.11 19.80
CA GLY A 18 3.23 7.59 21.14
C GLY A 18 4.35 8.41 21.75
N GLN A 19 4.05 9.63 22.14
CA GLN A 19 4.84 10.66 22.81
C GLN A 19 5.80 11.47 21.91
N PRO A 20 5.94 12.81 22.18
CA PRO A 20 6.94 13.64 21.54
C PRO A 20 8.33 12.99 21.64
N PRO A 21 9.23 13.25 20.68
CA PRO A 21 10.56 12.65 20.72
C PRO A 21 11.19 12.98 22.07
N ARG A 22 11.18 11.99 22.97
CA ARG A 22 11.83 12.14 24.30
C ARG A 22 13.27 12.56 24.04
N SER A 23 13.75 13.55 24.78
CA SER A 23 15.15 13.98 24.74
C SER A 23 16.08 12.76 24.82
N LEU A 24 17.22 12.83 24.12
CA LEU A 24 18.23 11.80 24.24
C LEU A 24 18.74 11.80 25.69
N ASN A 25 18.74 10.62 26.32
CA ASN A 25 19.39 10.43 27.60
C ASN A 25 20.86 10.07 27.37
N THR A 26 21.75 11.00 27.63
CA THR A 26 23.21 10.85 27.48
C THR A 26 23.87 10.21 28.67
N ASP A 27 23.15 9.98 29.77
CA ASP A 27 23.68 9.32 30.98
C ASP A 27 23.81 7.79 30.83
N LEU A 28 23.24 7.25 29.73
CA LEU A 28 23.24 5.80 29.43
C LEU A 28 23.81 5.54 28.05
N GLU A 29 24.50 4.41 27.90
CA GLU A 29 25.11 3.95 26.66
C GLU A 29 24.79 2.48 26.39
N PHE A 30 24.63 2.11 25.11
CA PHE A 30 24.64 0.72 24.68
C PHE A 30 26.04 0.27 24.34
N VAL A 31 26.47 -0.83 24.95
CA VAL A 31 27.74 -1.50 24.65
C VAL A 31 27.44 -2.78 23.89
N PHE A 32 28.09 -2.94 22.75
CA PHE A 32 28.01 -4.14 21.90
C PHE A 32 29.30 -4.93 22.07
N GLU A 33 29.21 -6.20 22.41
CA GLU A 33 30.35 -7.02 22.76
C GLU A 33 30.32 -8.39 22.09
N HIS A 34 31.49 -8.99 21.95
CA HIS A 34 31.58 -10.40 21.56
C HIS A 34 31.11 -11.30 22.72
N PRO A 35 30.14 -12.22 22.53
CA PRO A 35 29.47 -12.90 23.63
C PRO A 35 30.35 -13.84 24.47
N LEU A 36 31.50 -14.25 23.95
CA LEU A 36 32.46 -15.13 24.65
C LEU A 36 33.70 -14.36 25.16
N LEU A 37 34.20 -13.44 24.35
CA LEU A 37 35.47 -12.73 24.64
C LEU A 37 35.22 -11.42 25.41
N LEU A 38 33.99 -10.98 25.50
CA LEU A 38 33.55 -9.78 26.21
C LEU A 38 34.29 -8.50 25.86
N HIS A 39 34.92 -8.46 24.67
CA HIS A 39 35.48 -7.21 24.14
C HIS A 39 34.44 -6.43 23.36
N ARG A 40 34.55 -5.11 23.41
CA ARG A 40 33.65 -4.19 22.67
C ARG A 40 33.84 -4.40 21.16
N LEU A 41 32.70 -4.42 20.46
CA LEU A 41 32.66 -4.47 19.00
C LEU A 41 32.41 -3.06 18.45
N ASP A 42 33.28 -2.59 17.59
CA ASP A 42 33.10 -1.34 16.83
C ASP A 42 32.32 -1.60 15.53
N SER A 43 32.47 -2.78 14.96
CA SER A 43 31.74 -3.26 13.81
C SER A 43 31.67 -4.79 13.80
N LEU A 44 30.77 -5.31 12.98
CA LEU A 44 30.62 -6.74 12.70
C LEU A 44 30.71 -6.93 11.17
N SER A 45 31.47 -7.91 10.72
CA SER A 45 31.54 -8.29 9.30
C SER A 45 30.92 -9.66 9.13
N LEU A 46 29.97 -9.78 8.20
CA LEU A 46 29.25 -11.02 7.88
C LEU A 46 29.15 -11.19 6.39
N ASN A 47 29.23 -12.41 5.90
CA ASN A 47 28.78 -12.74 4.55
C ASN A 47 27.27 -12.95 4.51
N ILE A 48 26.66 -12.83 3.33
CA ILE A 48 25.23 -13.12 3.17
C ILE A 48 24.94 -14.57 3.56
N GLY A 49 23.92 -14.76 4.40
CA GLY A 49 23.53 -16.05 4.98
C GLY A 49 24.26 -16.38 6.28
N GLU A 50 25.31 -15.67 6.62
CA GLU A 50 26.09 -15.89 7.85
C GLU A 50 25.37 -15.30 9.07
N GLU A 51 25.60 -15.94 10.22
CA GLU A 51 25.07 -15.54 11.52
C GLU A 51 26.20 -15.30 12.52
N ALA A 52 26.04 -14.28 13.36
CA ALA A 52 26.90 -14.05 14.50
C ALA A 52 26.10 -13.68 15.74
N SER A 53 26.63 -14.04 16.89
CA SER A 53 26.05 -13.61 18.18
C SER A 53 26.72 -12.34 18.68
N VAL A 54 25.91 -11.39 19.16
CA VAL A 54 26.34 -10.13 19.76
C VAL A 54 25.72 -10.03 21.15
N LEU A 55 26.49 -9.68 22.16
CA LEU A 55 26.02 -9.34 23.50
C LEU A 55 25.79 -7.83 23.54
N ILE A 56 24.58 -7.42 23.91
CA ILE A 56 24.21 -6.00 24.03
C ILE A 56 23.93 -5.72 25.50
N ARG A 57 24.58 -4.73 26.07
CA ARG A 57 24.35 -4.25 27.45
C ARG A 57 24.00 -2.77 27.46
N LEU A 58 23.08 -2.38 28.32
CA LEU A 58 22.84 -0.99 28.65
C LEU A 58 23.60 -0.64 29.93
N VAL A 59 24.46 0.38 29.87
CA VAL A 59 25.30 0.79 30.99
C VAL A 59 25.13 2.28 31.31
N ASP A 60 25.42 2.65 32.55
CA ASP A 60 25.50 4.05 33.00
C ASP A 60 26.88 4.65 32.66
N SER A 61 27.07 5.94 32.98
CA SER A 61 28.32 6.67 32.75
C SER A 61 29.52 6.13 33.56
N LYS A 62 29.28 5.24 34.51
CA LYS A 62 30.33 4.55 35.33
C LYS A 62 30.59 3.13 34.81
N GLY A 63 29.89 2.70 33.73
CA GLY A 63 29.99 1.35 33.17
C GLY A 63 29.17 0.29 33.93
N ASN A 64 28.35 0.66 34.91
CA ASN A 64 27.49 -0.30 35.62
C ASN A 64 26.27 -0.66 34.76
N GLN A 65 25.88 -1.93 34.79
CA GLN A 65 24.73 -2.44 34.07
C GLN A 65 23.42 -1.84 34.60
N VAL A 66 22.59 -1.34 33.69
CA VAL A 66 21.27 -0.77 34.00
C VAL A 66 20.18 -1.80 33.75
N LYS A 67 19.47 -2.20 34.80
CA LYS A 67 18.37 -3.19 34.74
C LYS A 67 17.12 -2.57 34.16
N THR A 68 16.91 -2.80 32.87
CA THR A 68 15.71 -2.37 32.13
C THR A 68 15.58 -3.14 30.83
N THR A 69 14.38 -3.20 30.27
CA THR A 69 14.17 -3.78 28.95
C THR A 69 14.51 -2.76 27.86
N PHE A 70 15.04 -3.24 26.75
CA PHE A 70 15.28 -2.43 25.55
C PHE A 70 14.92 -3.19 24.28
N MET A 71 14.60 -2.44 23.23
CA MET A 71 14.28 -2.97 21.91
C MET A 71 15.54 -3.14 21.08
N ILE A 72 15.55 -4.17 20.22
CA ILE A 72 16.64 -4.52 19.32
C ILE A 72 16.07 -4.61 17.91
N ARG A 73 16.73 -3.96 16.96
CA ARG A 73 16.32 -3.98 15.57
C ARG A 73 17.51 -4.17 14.65
N GLY A 74 17.43 -5.19 13.78
CA GLY A 74 18.22 -5.23 12.57
C GLY A 74 17.68 -4.26 11.51
N GLN A 75 18.38 -4.16 10.41
CA GLN A 75 17.93 -3.42 9.24
C GLN A 75 17.12 -4.37 8.36
N ARG A 76 15.81 -4.12 8.29
CA ARG A 76 14.81 -4.97 7.65
C ARG A 76 15.22 -5.36 6.22
N LYS A 77 15.00 -6.63 5.84
CA LYS A 77 15.43 -7.27 4.58
C LYS A 77 16.95 -7.36 4.37
N ALA A 78 17.75 -6.75 5.20
CA ALA A 78 19.21 -6.79 5.06
C ALA A 78 19.89 -7.51 6.22
N ILE A 79 19.52 -7.22 7.47
CA ILE A 79 19.95 -8.00 8.65
C ILE A 79 18.77 -8.22 9.59
N VAL A 80 18.68 -9.43 10.14
CA VAL A 80 17.72 -9.80 11.18
C VAL A 80 18.43 -9.99 12.49
N ALA A 81 17.83 -9.52 13.57
CA ALA A 81 18.35 -9.67 14.92
C ALA A 81 17.27 -10.28 15.82
N GLU A 82 17.61 -11.39 16.49
CA GLU A 82 16.74 -12.06 17.46
C GLU A 82 17.49 -12.39 18.75
N PRO A 83 16.90 -12.17 19.94
CA PRO A 83 15.56 -11.65 20.18
C PRO A 83 15.45 -10.14 19.90
N ARG A 84 14.24 -9.65 19.59
CA ARG A 84 13.97 -8.22 19.31
C ARG A 84 13.84 -7.36 20.58
N ARG A 85 13.91 -7.96 21.75
CA ARG A 85 13.83 -7.29 23.05
C ARG A 85 14.71 -8.01 24.04
N SER A 86 15.39 -7.24 24.90
CA SER A 86 16.08 -7.79 26.06
C SER A 86 15.10 -8.23 27.15
N ASP A 87 15.56 -9.02 28.08
CA ASP A 87 14.91 -9.22 29.37
C ASP A 87 15.03 -7.97 30.26
N THR A 88 14.62 -8.09 31.51
CA THR A 88 14.64 -7.02 32.51
C THR A 88 16.03 -6.74 33.08
N THR A 89 17.02 -7.58 32.82
CA THR A 89 18.37 -7.44 33.35
C THR A 89 19.19 -6.33 32.70
N GLY A 90 18.72 -5.84 31.49
CA GLY A 90 19.47 -4.85 30.71
C GLY A 90 20.57 -5.47 29.87
N VAL A 91 20.49 -6.78 29.59
CA VAL A 91 21.41 -7.53 28.73
C VAL A 91 20.63 -8.34 27.71
N ALA A 92 21.15 -8.48 26.51
CA ALA A 92 20.60 -9.38 25.50
C ALA A 92 21.74 -10.05 24.72
N LYS A 93 21.68 -11.38 24.62
CA LYS A 93 22.47 -12.13 23.61
C LYS A 93 21.63 -12.24 22.35
N VAL A 94 22.12 -11.62 21.27
CA VAL A 94 21.38 -11.43 20.03
C VAL A 94 22.08 -12.21 18.92
N THR A 95 21.33 -13.03 18.19
CA THR A 95 21.80 -13.60 16.91
C THR A 95 21.49 -12.63 15.79
N VAL A 96 22.51 -12.22 15.05
CA VAL A 96 22.43 -11.34 13.90
C VAL A 96 22.70 -12.15 12.63
N LYS A 97 21.77 -12.13 11.69
CA LYS A 97 21.88 -12.83 10.40
C LYS A 97 21.90 -11.82 9.26
N ALA A 98 22.88 -11.92 8.38
CA ALA A 98 22.97 -11.12 7.18
C ALA A 98 22.14 -11.73 6.04
N LEU A 99 21.25 -10.94 5.44
CA LEU A 99 20.37 -11.35 4.34
C LEU A 99 20.68 -10.62 3.03
N ASP A 100 21.21 -9.41 3.13
CA ASP A 100 21.60 -8.58 1.98
C ASP A 100 22.89 -7.83 2.28
N SER A 101 23.53 -7.34 1.23
CA SER A 101 24.81 -6.64 1.29
C SER A 101 24.65 -5.16 1.60
N GLY A 102 25.70 -4.55 2.13
CA GLY A 102 25.80 -3.12 2.39
C GLY A 102 26.43 -2.78 3.73
N GLU A 103 26.50 -1.49 4.01
CA GLU A 103 26.79 -0.96 5.34
C GLU A 103 25.48 -0.83 6.12
N LEU A 104 25.27 -1.72 7.05
CA LEU A 104 23.99 -1.90 7.75
C LEU A 104 24.15 -1.58 9.24
N ASN A 105 23.06 -1.50 9.98
CA ASN A 105 23.10 -1.20 11.40
C ASN A 105 22.23 -2.16 12.22
N LEU A 106 22.82 -2.76 13.25
CA LEU A 106 22.11 -3.34 14.38
C LEU A 106 21.84 -2.23 15.40
N ARG A 107 20.60 -1.97 15.76
CA ARG A 107 20.22 -0.88 16.67
C ARG A 107 19.61 -1.41 17.93
N ALA A 108 19.94 -0.77 19.07
CA ALA A 108 19.30 -0.97 20.36
C ALA A 108 18.67 0.35 20.85
N MET A 109 17.51 0.30 21.51
CA MET A 109 16.82 1.47 22.03
C MET A 109 16.13 1.16 23.36
N ALA A 110 16.45 1.93 24.38
CA ALA A 110 15.76 1.95 25.67
C ALA A 110 15.00 3.26 25.85
N ILE A 111 13.86 3.19 26.55
CA ILE A 111 13.05 4.36 26.88
C ILE A 111 12.92 4.42 28.40
N GLY A 112 13.39 5.49 28.99
CA GLY A 112 13.35 5.74 30.43
C GLY A 112 12.67 7.06 30.78
N LYS A 113 12.59 7.36 32.08
CA LYS A 113 11.99 8.61 32.58
C LYS A 113 12.72 9.87 32.07
N LYS A 114 14.03 9.80 31.89
CA LYS A 114 14.90 10.92 31.44
C LYS A 114 15.00 11.04 29.91
N GLY A 115 14.36 10.17 29.13
CA GLY A 115 14.43 10.19 27.68
C GLY A 115 14.72 8.82 27.08
N ARG A 116 15.11 8.81 25.80
CA ARG A 116 15.50 7.60 25.06
C ARG A 116 17.03 7.50 24.96
N THR A 117 17.56 6.29 25.08
CA THR A 117 18.94 5.96 24.73
C THR A 117 18.94 5.12 23.48
N VAL A 118 19.80 5.44 22.52
CA VAL A 118 19.93 4.71 21.25
C VAL A 118 21.40 4.35 21.05
N GLY A 119 21.65 3.09 20.68
CA GLY A 119 22.97 2.61 20.27
C GLY A 119 22.87 1.91 18.91
N ALA A 120 23.97 1.90 18.17
CA ALA A 120 24.08 1.19 16.89
C ALA A 120 25.45 0.53 16.75
N LEU A 121 25.44 -0.72 16.27
CA LEU A 121 26.64 -1.43 15.83
C LEU A 121 26.62 -1.48 14.30
N LYS A 122 27.70 -1.08 13.67
CA LYS A 122 27.87 -1.17 12.22
C LYS A 122 28.05 -2.63 11.81
N VAL A 123 27.27 -3.07 10.82
CA VAL A 123 27.38 -4.42 10.25
C VAL A 123 27.75 -4.30 8.77
N ASN A 124 28.94 -4.74 8.43
CA ASN A 124 29.47 -4.70 7.06
C ASN A 124 29.18 -6.03 6.39
N VAL A 125 28.40 -6.03 5.32
CA VAL A 125 28.10 -7.21 4.51
C VAL A 125 28.59 -6.96 3.10
N PRO A 126 29.70 -7.61 2.66
CA PRO A 126 30.26 -7.37 1.34
C PRO A 126 29.31 -7.79 0.24
N LEU A 127 29.35 -7.10 -0.89
CA LEU A 127 28.62 -7.47 -2.08
C LEU A 127 29.05 -8.85 -2.56
N VAL A 128 28.07 -9.73 -2.80
CA VAL A 128 28.36 -11.04 -3.42
C VAL A 128 28.82 -10.78 -4.85
N PRO A 129 29.94 -11.35 -5.31
CA PRO A 129 30.41 -11.19 -6.69
C PRO A 129 29.35 -11.61 -7.70
N LEU A 130 29.34 -10.98 -8.85
CA LEU A 130 28.49 -11.36 -9.96
C LEU A 130 28.90 -12.73 -10.52
N GLU A 131 27.95 -13.46 -11.10
CA GLU A 131 28.19 -14.79 -11.67
C GLU A 131 27.71 -14.88 -13.12
N LYS A 132 26.55 -14.29 -13.44
CA LYS A 132 25.92 -14.54 -14.72
C LYS A 132 25.03 -13.37 -15.20
N ILE A 133 25.08 -13.12 -16.51
CA ILE A 133 24.11 -12.28 -17.22
C ILE A 133 23.23 -13.20 -18.07
N THR A 134 21.97 -12.85 -18.23
CA THR A 134 21.04 -13.57 -19.12
C THR A 134 20.13 -12.59 -19.84
N PHE A 135 20.07 -12.62 -21.14
CA PHE A 135 19.13 -11.83 -21.93
C PHE A 135 17.66 -12.20 -21.60
N VAL A 136 16.82 -11.18 -21.53
CA VAL A 136 15.38 -11.35 -21.32
C VAL A 136 14.71 -11.36 -22.68
N ALA A 137 13.98 -12.45 -23.02
CA ALA A 137 13.30 -12.63 -24.30
C ALA A 137 14.16 -12.26 -25.53
N PRO A 138 15.29 -12.93 -25.78
CA PRO A 138 16.27 -12.54 -26.78
C PRO A 138 15.69 -12.61 -28.20
N ILE A 139 15.77 -11.49 -28.94
CA ILE A 139 15.37 -11.39 -30.33
C ILE A 139 16.60 -11.58 -31.22
N GLN A 140 16.69 -12.70 -31.93
CA GLN A 140 17.83 -13.01 -32.80
C GLN A 140 17.62 -12.61 -34.26
N LYS A 141 16.39 -12.46 -34.72
CA LYS A 141 16.07 -12.02 -36.08
C LYS A 141 15.48 -10.62 -36.04
N VAL A 142 16.19 -9.68 -36.62
CA VAL A 142 15.85 -8.26 -36.67
C VAL A 142 15.78 -7.75 -38.09
N PHE A 143 15.24 -6.56 -38.34
CA PHE A 143 15.02 -6.01 -39.65
C PHE A 143 15.64 -4.63 -39.81
N VAL A 144 16.23 -4.37 -40.97
CA VAL A 144 16.83 -3.05 -41.28
C VAL A 144 15.79 -1.94 -41.14
N GLY A 145 16.17 -0.83 -40.52
CA GLY A 145 15.30 0.32 -40.27
C GLY A 145 14.39 0.15 -39.08
N THR A 146 14.63 -0.84 -38.20
CA THR A 146 13.93 -0.98 -36.90
C THR A 146 14.89 -0.74 -35.77
N SER A 147 14.35 -0.46 -34.59
CA SER A 147 15.08 -0.44 -33.33
C SER A 147 14.51 -1.48 -32.37
N VAL A 148 15.37 -2.18 -31.64
CA VAL A 148 14.98 -3.21 -30.67
C VAL A 148 15.68 -2.92 -29.35
N ASN A 149 14.92 -2.85 -28.26
CA ASN A 149 15.48 -2.73 -26.93
C ASN A 149 15.83 -4.11 -26.36
N TYR A 150 17.05 -4.26 -25.87
CA TYR A 150 17.50 -5.46 -25.17
C TYR A 150 17.62 -5.18 -23.67
N SER A 151 17.21 -6.15 -22.89
CA SER A 151 17.38 -6.13 -21.44
C SER A 151 17.96 -7.43 -20.94
N VAL A 152 18.61 -7.37 -19.77
CA VAL A 152 19.23 -8.55 -19.16
C VAL A 152 18.86 -8.65 -17.68
N LYS A 153 18.93 -9.88 -17.15
CA LYS A 153 18.97 -10.15 -15.72
C LYS A 153 20.40 -10.49 -15.33
N VAL A 154 20.88 -9.84 -14.28
CA VAL A 154 22.24 -10.06 -13.75
C VAL A 154 22.10 -10.83 -12.44
N PHE A 155 22.83 -11.95 -12.31
CA PHE A 155 22.80 -12.81 -11.14
C PHE A 155 24.12 -12.78 -10.41
N ASP A 156 24.07 -12.76 -9.08
CA ASP A 156 25.25 -12.96 -8.23
C ASP A 156 25.50 -14.47 -7.94
N LYS A 157 26.63 -14.80 -7.34
CA LYS A 157 27.02 -16.18 -6.96
C LYS A 157 26.04 -16.83 -5.98
N ALA A 158 25.21 -16.04 -5.29
CA ALA A 158 24.09 -16.54 -4.49
C ALA A 158 22.81 -16.75 -5.30
N LYS A 159 22.88 -16.65 -6.65
CA LYS A 159 21.77 -16.80 -7.62
C LYS A 159 20.63 -15.77 -7.45
N ARG A 160 20.90 -14.63 -6.82
CA ARG A 160 19.95 -13.54 -6.66
C ARG A 160 20.10 -12.55 -7.81
N ILE A 161 18.96 -11.97 -8.20
CA ILE A 161 18.95 -10.90 -9.21
C ILE A 161 19.54 -9.64 -8.59
N ARG A 162 20.61 -9.13 -9.20
CA ARG A 162 21.21 -7.85 -8.86
C ARG A 162 20.45 -6.73 -9.60
N ARG A 163 19.74 -5.90 -8.84
CA ARG A 163 19.09 -4.70 -9.37
C ARG A 163 20.10 -3.54 -9.38
N ASN A 164 19.84 -2.52 -10.19
CA ASN A 164 20.66 -1.30 -10.29
C ASN A 164 22.12 -1.54 -10.72
N THR A 165 22.33 -2.48 -11.62
CA THR A 165 23.63 -2.67 -12.29
C THR A 165 23.73 -1.80 -13.52
N ASN A 166 24.91 -1.22 -13.77
CA ASN A 166 25.18 -0.49 -15.00
C ASN A 166 25.52 -1.50 -16.11
N VAL A 167 24.56 -1.76 -17.01
CA VAL A 167 24.75 -2.68 -18.14
C VAL A 167 25.23 -1.90 -19.34
N VAL A 168 26.34 -2.29 -19.93
CA VAL A 168 26.86 -1.74 -21.18
C VAL A 168 26.58 -2.72 -22.30
N PHE A 169 25.87 -2.25 -23.33
CA PHE A 169 25.61 -3.02 -24.54
C PHE A 169 26.54 -2.60 -25.67
N THR A 170 27.14 -3.57 -26.36
CA THR A 170 27.99 -3.34 -27.52
C THR A 170 27.59 -4.22 -28.71
N SER A 171 27.98 -3.81 -29.90
CA SER A 171 27.80 -4.57 -31.13
C SER A 171 29.14 -4.81 -31.80
N SER A 172 29.43 -6.03 -32.23
CA SER A 172 30.69 -6.35 -32.93
C SER A 172 30.75 -5.73 -34.34
N ASN A 173 29.66 -5.24 -34.87
CA ASN A 173 29.61 -4.60 -36.17
C ASN A 173 28.56 -3.46 -36.22
N ASN A 174 29.00 -2.26 -35.84
CA ASN A 174 28.14 -1.08 -35.81
C ASN A 174 27.60 -0.67 -37.17
N LYS A 175 28.22 -1.11 -38.30
CA LYS A 175 27.65 -0.90 -39.62
C LYS A 175 26.38 -1.73 -39.87
N VAL A 176 26.27 -2.89 -39.20
CA VAL A 176 25.08 -3.75 -39.25
C VAL A 176 24.04 -3.27 -38.25
N ALA A 177 24.42 -3.09 -37.01
CA ALA A 177 23.56 -2.60 -35.93
C ALA A 177 24.35 -1.93 -34.84
N GLU A 178 23.82 -0.87 -34.27
CA GLU A 178 24.47 0.01 -33.30
C GLU A 178 23.57 0.30 -32.11
N PHE A 179 24.13 0.27 -30.90
CA PHE A 179 23.44 0.64 -29.67
C PHE A 179 23.50 2.14 -29.41
N ASP A 180 22.39 2.69 -28.92
CA ASP A 180 22.38 3.99 -28.26
C ASP A 180 22.71 3.85 -26.74
N ASN A 181 22.80 4.99 -26.06
CA ASN A 181 23.10 5.04 -24.62
C ASN A 181 21.96 4.49 -23.72
N PHE A 182 20.81 4.16 -24.30
CA PHE A 182 19.64 3.64 -23.58
C PHE A 182 19.42 2.14 -23.83
N GLY A 183 20.34 1.45 -24.49
CA GLY A 183 20.24 0.03 -24.81
C GLY A 183 19.32 -0.31 -25.98
N ASN A 184 18.97 0.66 -26.85
CA ASN A 184 18.25 0.39 -28.08
C ASN A 184 19.24 0.07 -29.20
N LEU A 185 19.07 -1.10 -29.82
CA LEU A 185 19.85 -1.52 -30.99
C LEU A 185 19.16 -1.05 -32.27
N THR A 186 19.75 -0.09 -32.96
CA THR A 186 19.28 0.37 -34.27
C THR A 186 19.91 -0.49 -35.40
N ILE A 187 19.08 -1.00 -36.28
CA ILE A 187 19.49 -1.92 -37.36
C ILE A 187 19.70 -1.15 -38.67
N ASN A 188 20.97 -0.97 -39.04
CA ASN A 188 21.37 -0.11 -40.15
C ASN A 188 21.50 -0.86 -41.48
N LYS A 189 21.98 -2.12 -41.47
CA LYS A 189 22.28 -2.88 -42.68
C LYS A 189 22.05 -4.38 -42.47
N THR A 190 21.77 -5.10 -43.58
CA THR A 190 21.70 -6.56 -43.54
C THR A 190 23.06 -7.18 -43.22
N GLY A 191 23.04 -8.25 -42.42
CA GLY A 191 24.24 -8.93 -41.97
C GLY A 191 24.03 -9.65 -40.62
N LYS A 192 25.14 -10.09 -40.06
CA LYS A 192 25.17 -10.64 -38.69
C LYS A 192 26.04 -9.75 -37.83
N THR A 193 25.65 -9.59 -36.59
CA THR A 193 26.50 -8.98 -35.54
C THR A 193 26.32 -9.76 -34.26
N THR A 194 27.32 -9.76 -33.43
CA THR A 194 27.23 -10.27 -32.05
C THR A 194 27.00 -9.08 -31.15
N ILE A 195 25.93 -9.09 -30.40
CA ILE A 195 25.67 -8.13 -29.32
C ILE A 195 26.15 -8.70 -28.02
N THR A 196 26.80 -7.87 -27.20
CA THR A 196 27.34 -8.26 -25.91
C THR A 196 26.80 -7.31 -24.84
N ALA A 197 26.26 -7.88 -23.75
CA ALA A 197 25.93 -7.17 -22.53
C ALA A 197 27.03 -7.40 -21.51
N THR A 198 27.63 -6.34 -20.99
CA THR A 198 28.74 -6.37 -20.02
C THR A 198 28.33 -5.67 -18.74
N VAL A 199 28.63 -6.29 -17.60
CA VAL A 199 28.52 -5.70 -16.28
C VAL A 199 29.76 -6.09 -15.49
N ASP A 200 30.51 -5.10 -15.01
CA ASP A 200 31.84 -5.31 -14.38
C ASP A 200 32.71 -6.20 -15.28
N ASP A 201 33.19 -7.34 -14.77
CA ASP A 201 34.08 -8.26 -15.46
C ASP A 201 33.35 -9.44 -16.15
N ILE A 202 32.00 -9.43 -16.21
CA ILE A 202 31.25 -10.51 -16.85
C ILE A 202 30.46 -10.01 -18.06
N ASP A 203 30.39 -10.86 -19.05
CA ASP A 203 29.66 -10.60 -20.29
C ASP A 203 28.80 -11.78 -20.72
N GLU A 204 27.78 -11.47 -21.51
CA GLU A 204 26.92 -12.45 -22.20
C GLU A 204 26.71 -11.97 -23.63
N SER A 205 26.82 -12.86 -24.57
CA SER A 205 26.75 -12.53 -26.00
C SER A 205 25.64 -13.26 -26.74
N LEU A 206 25.05 -12.56 -27.71
CA LEU A 206 23.95 -13.07 -28.54
C LEU A 206 24.21 -12.73 -30.01
N VAL A 207 24.14 -13.70 -30.90
CA VAL A 207 24.23 -13.46 -32.36
C VAL A 207 22.87 -12.99 -32.89
N VAL A 208 22.88 -11.83 -33.52
CA VAL A 208 21.71 -11.21 -34.14
C VAL A 208 21.88 -11.19 -35.66
N SER A 209 20.83 -11.62 -36.37
CA SER A 209 20.78 -11.64 -37.85
C SER A 209 19.84 -10.55 -38.37
N ALA A 210 20.42 -9.52 -38.97
CA ALA A 210 19.71 -8.42 -39.61
C ALA A 210 19.28 -8.80 -41.02
N LYS A 211 17.99 -8.79 -41.30
CA LYS A 211 17.40 -9.12 -42.60
C LYS A 211 16.86 -7.87 -43.28
N LYS A 212 16.71 -7.96 -44.63
CA LYS A 212 16.02 -6.93 -45.41
C LYS A 212 14.59 -6.78 -44.85
N ASN A 213 14.19 -5.56 -44.62
CA ASN A 213 12.86 -5.27 -44.09
C ASN A 213 11.82 -5.36 -45.22
N PRO A 214 10.86 -6.28 -45.12
CA PRO A 214 9.79 -6.40 -46.09
C PRO A 214 8.67 -5.38 -45.92
N ALA A 215 8.65 -4.61 -44.82
CA ALA A 215 7.64 -3.62 -44.54
C ALA A 215 7.54 -2.56 -45.65
N ARG A 216 6.33 -2.16 -46.03
CA ARG A 216 6.05 -1.12 -47.02
C ARG A 216 5.04 -0.11 -46.51
N LYS A 217 4.23 -0.45 -45.54
CA LYS A 217 3.29 0.47 -44.89
C LYS A 217 2.90 0.01 -43.51
N ILE A 218 2.38 0.94 -42.70
CA ILE A 218 1.73 0.69 -41.46
C ILE A 218 0.28 1.12 -41.52
N LYS A 219 -0.63 0.26 -41.09
CA LYS A 219 -2.02 0.63 -40.80
C LYS A 219 -2.13 0.90 -39.32
N PHE A 220 -2.83 1.97 -38.97
CA PHE A 220 -3.04 2.34 -37.57
C PHE A 220 -4.47 2.80 -37.39
N ASP A 221 -5.12 2.25 -36.38
CA ASP A 221 -6.44 2.64 -35.94
C ASP A 221 -6.55 2.67 -34.42
N ILE A 222 -7.56 3.34 -33.91
CA ILE A 222 -7.83 3.54 -32.49
C ILE A 222 -9.29 3.16 -32.22
N SER A 223 -9.57 2.68 -31.01
CA SER A 223 -10.92 2.26 -30.63
C SER A 223 -11.93 3.42 -30.69
N GLU A 224 -11.50 4.62 -30.30
CA GLU A 224 -12.35 5.80 -30.21
C GLU A 224 -11.57 7.07 -30.54
N ASN A 225 -12.24 8.07 -31.13
CA ASN A 225 -11.64 9.36 -31.48
C ASN A 225 -12.08 10.51 -30.57
N GLN A 226 -13.00 10.26 -29.64
CA GLN A 226 -13.36 11.14 -28.53
C GLN A 226 -13.60 10.32 -27.27
N VAL A 227 -12.92 10.68 -26.18
CA VAL A 227 -12.94 10.00 -24.88
C VAL A 227 -12.87 11.02 -23.77
N ARG A 228 -13.08 10.58 -22.53
CA ARG A 228 -12.84 11.39 -21.34
C ARG A 228 -11.42 11.14 -20.82
N THR A 229 -10.92 12.03 -19.98
CA THR A 229 -9.72 11.77 -19.20
C THR A 229 -9.87 10.45 -18.43
N GLY A 230 -8.83 9.63 -18.42
CA GLY A 230 -8.83 8.32 -17.77
C GLY A 230 -9.51 7.18 -18.53
N ASP A 231 -10.16 7.43 -19.66
CA ASP A 231 -10.65 6.35 -20.52
C ASP A 231 -9.46 5.79 -21.34
N VAL A 232 -9.30 4.46 -21.33
CA VAL A 232 -8.18 3.79 -22.00
C VAL A 232 -8.51 3.50 -23.45
N ILE A 233 -7.70 4.00 -24.37
CA ILE A 233 -7.81 3.78 -25.80
C ILE A 233 -6.93 2.61 -26.22
N LYS A 234 -7.47 1.67 -27.00
CA LYS A 234 -6.69 0.61 -27.64
C LYS A 234 -6.12 1.11 -28.96
N LEU A 235 -4.84 0.87 -29.16
CA LEU A 235 -4.06 1.25 -30.31
C LEU A 235 -3.83 0.00 -31.19
N ASN A 236 -4.46 -0.04 -32.34
CA ASN A 236 -4.39 -1.17 -33.25
C ASN A 236 -3.49 -0.80 -34.43
N ALA A 237 -2.27 -1.32 -34.46
CA ALA A 237 -1.35 -1.09 -35.59
C ALA A 237 -0.88 -2.40 -36.19
N THR A 238 -0.78 -2.43 -37.53
CA THR A 238 -0.27 -3.57 -38.25
C THR A 238 0.72 -3.11 -39.33
N VAL A 239 1.83 -3.82 -39.44
CA VAL A 239 2.83 -3.60 -40.47
C VAL A 239 2.54 -4.52 -41.65
N LEU A 240 2.60 -4.00 -42.84
CA LEU A 240 2.26 -4.72 -44.10
C LEU A 240 3.42 -4.70 -45.10
N ASP A 241 3.55 -5.77 -45.85
CA ASP A 241 4.45 -5.82 -47.03
C ASP A 241 3.81 -5.15 -48.27
N GLY A 242 4.52 -5.20 -49.40
CA GLY A 242 4.05 -4.63 -50.68
C GLY A 242 2.84 -5.33 -51.30
N ARG A 243 2.39 -6.45 -50.76
CA ARG A 243 1.21 -7.21 -51.18
C ARG A 243 0.10 -7.20 -50.15
N ASP A 244 0.16 -6.24 -49.20
CA ASP A 244 -0.78 -6.11 -48.07
C ASP A 244 -0.82 -7.29 -47.10
N LYS A 245 0.21 -8.15 -47.09
CA LYS A 245 0.34 -9.22 -46.11
C LYS A 245 0.82 -8.65 -44.78
N VAL A 246 0.16 -9.06 -43.67
CA VAL A 246 0.55 -8.71 -42.31
C VAL A 246 1.89 -9.34 -41.96
N LEU A 247 2.72 -8.56 -41.28
CA LEU A 247 4.06 -8.94 -40.80
C LEU A 247 4.07 -8.94 -39.27
N ASP A 248 3.98 -10.13 -38.66
CA ASP A 248 3.75 -10.29 -37.25
C ASP A 248 4.98 -10.01 -36.34
N ASN A 249 6.20 -9.94 -36.90
CA ASN A 249 7.44 -9.84 -36.13
C ASN A 249 8.22 -8.55 -36.40
N ILE A 250 7.56 -7.53 -36.90
CA ILE A 250 8.16 -6.20 -37.09
C ILE A 250 7.77 -5.32 -35.92
N PRO A 251 8.74 -4.80 -35.16
CA PRO A 251 8.44 -3.95 -33.99
C PRO A 251 7.65 -2.70 -34.38
N ILE A 252 6.66 -2.36 -33.55
CA ILE A 252 5.88 -1.13 -33.67
C ILE A 252 6.13 -0.33 -32.40
N THR A 253 6.43 0.95 -32.54
CA THR A 253 6.58 1.89 -31.44
C THR A 253 5.40 2.84 -31.42
N PHE A 254 4.82 3.04 -30.25
CA PHE A 254 3.74 3.99 -30.05
C PHE A 254 4.26 5.24 -29.32
N SER A 255 3.79 6.40 -29.78
CA SER A 255 4.08 7.69 -29.14
C SER A 255 2.85 8.59 -29.19
N TYR A 256 2.83 9.60 -28.36
CA TYR A 256 1.81 10.64 -28.42
C TYR A 256 2.44 12.03 -28.33
N SER A 257 1.74 12.99 -28.89
CA SER A 257 1.90 14.41 -28.60
C SER A 257 0.53 15.01 -28.34
N GLY A 258 0.45 16.04 -27.55
CA GLY A 258 -0.83 16.61 -27.18
C GLY A 258 -0.75 18.09 -26.89
N GLN A 259 -1.87 18.77 -27.07
CA GLN A 259 -2.09 20.15 -26.68
C GLN A 259 -3.25 20.17 -25.70
N ALA A 260 -2.98 20.57 -24.46
CA ALA A 260 -4.01 20.72 -23.44
C ALA A 260 -4.99 21.83 -23.82
N ILE A 261 -6.28 21.59 -23.56
CA ILE A 261 -7.32 22.60 -23.65
C ILE A 261 -7.60 23.08 -22.24
N HIS A 262 -7.26 24.34 -21.94
CA HIS A 262 -7.64 24.98 -20.70
C HIS A 262 -9.03 25.60 -20.88
N GLN A 263 -10.00 25.15 -20.09
CA GLN A 263 -11.19 25.96 -19.80
C GLN A 263 -10.77 27.01 -18.79
N THR A 264 -10.53 28.23 -19.25
CA THR A 264 -10.48 29.40 -18.38
C THR A 264 -11.93 29.76 -18.09
N ASP A 265 -12.41 29.44 -16.90
CA ASP A 265 -13.59 30.05 -16.33
C ASP A 265 -13.25 31.50 -16.02
N ASN A 266 -13.46 32.39 -17.01
CA ASN A 266 -13.29 33.82 -16.85
C ASN A 266 -14.45 34.39 -16.03
N PHE A 267 -14.42 34.20 -14.73
CA PHE A 267 -15.35 34.89 -13.81
C PHE A 267 -15.00 36.36 -13.53
N ILE A 268 -13.82 36.82 -13.91
CA ILE A 268 -13.39 38.20 -13.66
C ILE A 268 -12.65 38.73 -14.90
N ASN A 269 -13.33 39.60 -15.65
CA ASN A 269 -12.86 40.36 -16.80
C ASN A 269 -12.71 39.61 -18.13
N ASN A 270 -13.50 40.00 -19.07
CA ASN A 270 -13.54 39.70 -20.51
C ASN A 270 -12.20 39.97 -21.26
N ARG A 271 -11.08 39.44 -20.76
CA ARG A 271 -9.79 39.48 -21.43
C ARG A 271 -9.33 38.03 -21.67
N SER A 272 -9.28 37.62 -22.91
CA SER A 272 -8.56 36.44 -23.34
C SER A 272 -7.08 36.63 -23.03
N THR A 273 -6.63 36.10 -21.91
CA THR A 273 -5.20 35.86 -21.71
C THR A 273 -4.91 34.54 -22.42
N GLU A 274 -4.07 34.56 -23.44
CA GLU A 274 -3.44 33.37 -23.97
C GLU A 274 -2.64 32.75 -22.82
N SER A 275 -3.23 31.75 -22.14
CA SER A 275 -2.47 30.94 -21.22
C SER A 275 -1.54 30.08 -22.08
N VAL A 276 -0.24 30.18 -21.87
CA VAL A 276 0.72 29.21 -22.38
C VAL A 276 0.26 27.85 -21.81
N GLY A 277 -0.34 27.01 -22.65
CA GLY A 277 -0.94 25.76 -22.24
C GLY A 277 0.13 24.85 -21.62
N LEU A 278 -0.15 24.30 -20.43
CA LEU A 278 0.64 23.22 -19.92
C LEU A 278 0.64 22.07 -20.95
N PRO A 279 1.76 21.35 -21.12
CA PRO A 279 1.79 20.21 -22.02
C PRO A 279 0.73 19.20 -21.63
N ALA A 280 0.05 18.65 -22.61
CA ALA A 280 -0.91 17.59 -22.39
C ALA A 280 -0.20 16.36 -21.82
N SER A 281 -0.71 15.81 -20.71
CA SER A 281 -0.15 14.64 -20.04
C SER A 281 -0.98 13.39 -20.28
N GLY A 282 -0.31 12.25 -20.28
CA GLY A 282 -0.92 10.94 -20.44
C GLY A 282 0.12 9.83 -20.37
N LEU A 283 -0.34 8.60 -20.47
CA LEU A 283 0.51 7.42 -20.48
C LEU A 283 0.23 6.60 -21.75
N ILE A 284 1.28 6.19 -22.45
CA ILE A 284 1.20 5.29 -23.59
C ILE A 284 2.07 4.05 -23.33
N THR A 285 1.54 2.88 -23.64
CA THR A 285 2.26 1.63 -23.48
C THR A 285 2.62 1.01 -24.82
N GLN A 286 3.75 0.30 -24.88
CA GLN A 286 4.19 -0.35 -26.11
C GLN A 286 3.36 -1.59 -26.48
N ASN A 287 2.48 -2.05 -25.59
CA ASN A 287 1.47 -3.07 -25.88
C ASN A 287 0.16 -2.50 -26.46
N GLY A 288 0.15 -1.23 -26.83
CA GLY A 288 -0.94 -0.61 -27.59
C GLY A 288 -2.08 -0.06 -26.74
N LYS A 289 -1.79 0.64 -25.64
CA LYS A 289 -2.79 1.37 -24.86
C LYS A 289 -2.35 2.81 -24.63
N PHE A 290 -3.32 3.71 -24.60
CA PHE A 290 -3.13 5.11 -24.24
C PHE A 290 -4.22 5.57 -23.27
N VAL A 291 -3.84 6.38 -22.29
CA VAL A 291 -4.75 7.10 -21.40
C VAL A 291 -4.29 8.55 -21.25
N ALA A 292 -5.20 9.49 -21.34
CA ALA A 292 -4.92 10.90 -21.10
C ALA A 292 -5.25 11.30 -19.66
N GLU A 293 -4.38 12.10 -19.06
CA GLU A 293 -4.56 12.70 -17.74
C GLU A 293 -5.15 14.10 -17.79
N THR A 294 -4.95 14.81 -18.91
CA THR A 294 -5.48 16.18 -19.10
C THR A 294 -6.39 16.25 -20.33
N PRO A 295 -7.44 17.08 -20.30
CA PRO A 295 -8.25 17.36 -21.50
C PRO A 295 -7.41 18.00 -22.58
N GLY A 296 -7.66 17.63 -23.85
CA GLY A 296 -6.88 18.18 -24.95
C GLY A 296 -7.12 17.48 -26.30
N ILE A 297 -6.35 17.90 -27.28
CA ILE A 297 -6.24 17.23 -28.57
C ILE A 297 -4.91 16.47 -28.61
N TYR A 298 -5.00 15.18 -28.74
CA TYR A 298 -3.83 14.29 -28.80
C TYR A 298 -3.64 13.73 -30.21
N THR A 299 -2.40 13.63 -30.63
CA THR A 299 -2.00 12.90 -31.81
C THR A 299 -1.28 11.64 -31.38
N LEU A 300 -1.91 10.50 -31.61
CA LEU A 300 -1.35 9.17 -31.32
C LEU A 300 -0.66 8.69 -32.61
N THR A 301 0.55 8.20 -32.49
CA THR A 301 1.39 7.82 -33.62
C THR A 301 1.91 6.41 -33.43
N ALA A 302 1.72 5.57 -34.45
CA ALA A 302 2.37 4.27 -34.54
C ALA A 302 3.50 4.37 -35.59
N GLN A 303 4.67 3.90 -35.25
CA GLN A 303 5.87 3.92 -36.09
C GLN A 303 6.46 2.53 -36.25
N SER A 304 6.90 2.19 -37.40
CA SER A 304 7.65 0.97 -37.69
C SER A 304 8.40 1.10 -38.99
N SER A 305 9.67 0.70 -39.03
CA SER A 305 10.44 0.52 -40.26
C SER A 305 10.55 1.78 -41.11
N GLY A 306 10.56 2.95 -40.51
CA GLY A 306 10.57 4.23 -41.23
C GLY A 306 9.19 4.68 -41.75
N PHE A 307 8.15 3.90 -41.51
CA PHE A 307 6.77 4.29 -41.79
C PHE A 307 6.10 4.78 -40.50
N SER A 308 5.20 5.73 -40.64
CA SER A 308 4.39 6.24 -39.53
C SER A 308 2.93 6.43 -39.97
N ALA A 309 2.03 6.25 -39.01
CA ALA A 309 0.62 6.60 -39.19
C ALA A 309 0.12 7.23 -37.88
N SER A 310 -0.72 8.25 -38.01
CA SER A 310 -1.20 8.99 -36.85
C SER A 310 -2.72 9.12 -36.85
N LYS A 311 -3.29 9.18 -35.64
CA LYS A 311 -4.72 9.45 -35.41
C LYS A 311 -4.85 10.56 -34.38
N LYS A 312 -5.85 11.41 -34.55
CA LYS A 312 -6.19 12.44 -33.55
C LYS A 312 -7.31 11.95 -32.63
N VAL A 313 -7.17 12.27 -31.36
CA VAL A 313 -8.17 12.00 -30.33
C VAL A 313 -8.49 13.29 -29.61
N LYS A 314 -9.77 13.58 -29.42
CA LYS A 314 -10.28 14.64 -28.57
C LYS A 314 -10.54 14.05 -27.19
N VAL A 315 -9.87 14.58 -26.17
CA VAL A 315 -10.08 14.19 -24.78
C VAL A 315 -10.83 15.30 -24.05
N VAL A 316 -11.97 14.96 -23.49
CA VAL A 316 -12.79 15.88 -22.69
C VAL A 316 -12.65 15.58 -21.20
N PRO A 317 -12.96 16.54 -20.30
CA PRO A 317 -12.96 16.28 -18.86
C PRO A 317 -13.89 15.12 -18.50
N ARG A 318 -13.53 14.33 -17.48
CA ARG A 318 -14.35 13.20 -17.02
C ARG A 318 -15.67 13.65 -16.40
N ASN A 319 -15.69 14.78 -15.71
CA ASN A 319 -16.89 15.40 -15.15
C ASN A 319 -17.70 14.49 -14.21
N VAL A 320 -17.03 13.81 -13.30
CA VAL A 320 -17.68 12.92 -12.30
C VAL A 320 -17.92 13.62 -10.96
N ARG A 321 -17.54 14.90 -10.83
CA ARG A 321 -17.61 15.64 -9.57
C ARG A 321 -19.02 15.74 -9.03
N LYS A 322 -19.14 15.39 -7.75
CA LYS A 322 -20.30 15.52 -6.88
C LYS A 322 -19.87 16.19 -5.58
N ARG A 323 -20.77 16.38 -4.65
CA ARG A 323 -20.48 16.91 -3.33
C ARG A 323 -20.90 15.91 -2.25
N LEU A 324 -20.31 16.04 -1.07
CA LEU A 324 -20.69 15.33 0.12
C LEU A 324 -21.44 16.29 1.05
N GLU A 325 -22.62 15.91 1.48
CA GLU A 325 -23.41 16.63 2.47
C GLU A 325 -23.31 15.93 3.81
N VAL A 326 -23.09 16.69 4.87
CA VAL A 326 -23.16 16.18 6.24
C VAL A 326 -24.60 15.83 6.56
N VAL A 327 -24.81 14.59 6.99
CA VAL A 327 -26.09 14.11 7.50
C VAL A 327 -26.09 14.15 9.02
N GLY A 328 -24.99 13.76 9.64
CA GLY A 328 -24.83 13.83 11.09
C GLY A 328 -23.37 13.73 11.52
N HIS A 329 -23.14 14.10 12.77
CA HIS A 329 -21.84 14.07 13.42
C HIS A 329 -21.97 13.75 14.89
N GLY A 330 -21.35 12.66 15.32
CA GLY A 330 -21.17 12.28 16.72
C GLY A 330 -19.81 12.76 17.22
N THR A 331 -19.78 13.93 17.89
CA THR A 331 -18.55 14.56 18.37
C THR A 331 -17.95 13.79 19.53
N ILE A 332 -16.63 13.50 19.45
CA ILE A 332 -15.80 13.08 20.57
C ILE A 332 -14.69 14.12 20.71
N SER A 333 -14.65 14.80 21.86
CA SER A 333 -13.80 15.95 22.10
C SER A 333 -12.72 15.74 23.16
N ASN A 334 -12.79 14.65 23.92
CA ASN A 334 -11.91 14.39 25.07
C ASN A 334 -10.83 13.35 24.79
N VAL A 335 -11.00 12.50 23.78
CA VAL A 335 -10.06 11.44 23.40
C VAL A 335 -10.00 11.30 21.88
N ASN A 336 -8.90 10.76 21.38
CA ASN A 336 -8.79 10.45 19.95
C ASN A 336 -9.59 9.20 19.60
N THR A 337 -10.36 9.27 18.53
CA THR A 337 -11.08 8.13 17.95
C THR A 337 -10.11 7.27 17.13
N SER A 338 -10.36 5.98 17.00
CA SER A 338 -9.61 5.08 16.11
C SER A 338 -10.48 4.60 14.94
N ASP A 339 -10.50 3.30 14.65
CA ASP A 339 -11.31 2.73 13.57
C ASP A 339 -12.79 2.58 13.96
N LEU A 340 -13.63 2.19 12.99
CA LEU A 340 -15.07 2.01 13.17
C LEU A 340 -15.56 0.70 12.54
N TRP A 341 -16.75 0.27 13.03
CA TRP A 341 -17.58 -0.71 12.33
C TRP A 341 -19.04 -0.29 12.37
N VAL A 342 -19.82 -0.68 11.35
CA VAL A 342 -21.25 -0.36 11.21
C VAL A 342 -22.03 -1.63 10.93
N TRP A 343 -23.13 -1.87 11.64
CA TRP A 343 -23.91 -3.10 11.46
C TRP A 343 -25.42 -2.89 11.70
N PRO A 344 -26.30 -3.75 11.13
CA PRO A 344 -27.73 -3.76 11.43
C PRO A 344 -28.01 -4.46 12.76
N GLY A 345 -28.94 -3.94 13.53
CA GLY A 345 -29.39 -4.56 14.77
C GLY A 345 -30.10 -5.90 14.54
N VAL A 346 -29.99 -6.78 15.54
CA VAL A 346 -30.56 -8.13 15.52
C VAL A 346 -31.62 -8.33 16.61
N GLY A 347 -32.39 -9.42 16.56
CA GLY A 347 -33.38 -9.76 17.56
C GLY A 347 -34.39 -8.63 17.79
N LYS A 348 -34.50 -8.13 19.03
CA LYS A 348 -35.41 -7.02 19.43
C LYS A 348 -35.03 -5.68 18.80
N HIS A 349 -33.78 -5.56 18.30
CA HIS A 349 -33.29 -4.34 17.66
C HIS A 349 -33.32 -4.39 16.13
N LYS A 350 -33.96 -5.41 15.54
CA LYS A 350 -34.10 -5.51 14.10
C LYS A 350 -34.77 -4.25 13.52
N GLY A 351 -34.17 -3.67 12.50
CA GLY A 351 -34.58 -2.42 11.87
C GLY A 351 -33.87 -1.17 12.39
N LYS A 352 -33.07 -1.29 13.45
CA LYS A 352 -32.16 -0.28 13.90
C LYS A 352 -30.76 -0.49 13.28
N ASP A 353 -29.94 0.54 13.27
CA ASP A 353 -28.56 0.51 12.79
C ASP A 353 -27.62 1.05 13.87
N PHE A 354 -26.45 0.43 13.98
CA PHE A 354 -25.50 0.73 15.02
C PHE A 354 -24.10 0.93 14.44
N ALA A 355 -23.26 1.65 15.18
CA ALA A 355 -21.83 1.76 14.92
C ALA A 355 -21.05 1.54 16.21
N VAL A 356 -19.79 1.14 16.08
CA VAL A 356 -18.81 1.14 17.15
C VAL A 356 -17.56 1.87 16.69
N THR A 357 -16.96 2.66 17.59
CA THR A 357 -15.65 3.30 17.38
C THR A 357 -14.72 2.96 18.52
N GLY A 358 -13.45 2.70 18.20
CA GLY A 358 -12.41 2.56 19.22
C GLY A 358 -11.78 3.90 19.59
N THR A 359 -10.75 3.87 20.43
CA THR A 359 -9.99 5.05 20.88
C THR A 359 -8.49 4.84 20.76
N HIS A 360 -7.77 5.91 20.45
CA HIS A 360 -6.32 5.87 20.28
C HIS A 360 -5.59 6.76 21.29
N SER A 361 -4.55 6.19 21.94
CA SER A 361 -3.75 6.89 22.97
C SER A 361 -4.60 7.51 24.09
N ALA A 362 -5.62 6.78 24.50
CA ALA A 362 -6.64 7.15 25.47
C ALA A 362 -6.71 6.13 26.62
N ASP A 363 -7.89 5.94 27.20
CA ASP A 363 -8.11 5.12 28.38
C ASP A 363 -8.71 3.73 28.08
N GLY A 364 -8.63 3.25 26.82
CA GLY A 364 -9.09 1.93 26.44
C GLY A 364 -10.61 1.83 26.31
N GLU A 365 -11.26 2.85 25.80
CA GLU A 365 -12.70 2.91 25.61
C GLU A 365 -13.08 2.52 24.18
N ALA A 366 -14.23 1.86 24.02
CA ALA A 366 -14.95 1.67 22.77
C ALA A 366 -16.37 2.21 22.93
N TYR A 367 -16.81 3.06 22.01
CA TYR A 367 -18.12 3.71 22.06
C TYR A 367 -19.09 3.03 21.10
N PHE A 368 -20.26 2.67 21.58
CA PHE A 368 -21.37 2.09 20.82
C PHE A 368 -22.41 3.18 20.52
N TRP A 369 -22.83 3.27 19.27
CA TRP A 369 -23.70 4.33 18.77
C TRP A 369 -24.99 3.78 18.22
N ASP A 370 -26.14 4.40 18.54
CA ASP A 370 -27.36 4.27 17.74
C ASP A 370 -27.28 5.26 16.57
N ILE A 371 -27.24 4.73 15.36
CA ILE A 371 -27.17 5.48 14.10
C ILE A 371 -28.43 5.29 13.27
N SER A 372 -29.51 4.79 13.88
CA SER A 372 -30.81 4.56 13.21
C SER A 372 -31.39 5.86 12.64
N ASP A 373 -31.18 6.97 13.33
CA ASP A 373 -31.33 8.31 12.80
C ASP A 373 -29.93 8.92 12.63
N PRO A 374 -29.36 8.88 11.42
CA PRO A 374 -28.02 9.36 11.21
C PRO A 374 -27.82 10.87 11.43
N ALA A 375 -28.90 11.66 11.50
CA ALA A 375 -28.85 13.08 11.84
C ALA A 375 -28.68 13.31 13.36
N ASN A 376 -29.06 12.33 14.18
CA ASN A 376 -29.03 12.37 15.63
C ASN A 376 -28.34 11.13 16.18
N MET A 377 -27.05 10.96 15.86
CA MET A 377 -26.24 9.84 16.34
C MET A 377 -25.93 10.01 17.82
N GLU A 378 -26.18 8.98 18.63
CA GLU A 378 -25.99 9.01 20.08
C GLU A 378 -25.13 7.85 20.56
N ILE A 379 -24.20 8.12 21.50
CA ILE A 379 -23.49 7.06 22.23
C ILE A 379 -24.49 6.42 23.19
N ILE A 380 -24.74 5.13 23.01
CA ILE A 380 -25.71 4.35 23.79
C ILE A 380 -25.06 3.44 24.81
N ASP A 381 -23.79 3.09 24.63
CA ASP A 381 -23.00 2.33 25.60
C ASP A 381 -21.50 2.58 25.40
N THR A 382 -20.72 2.26 26.44
CA THR A 382 -19.25 2.41 26.45
C THR A 382 -18.63 1.23 27.17
N ILE A 383 -17.77 0.50 26.47
CA ILE A 383 -16.94 -0.54 27.06
C ILE A 383 -15.55 0.03 27.37
N LYS A 384 -15.09 -0.17 28.61
CA LYS A 384 -13.76 0.24 29.04
C LYS A 384 -12.92 -0.97 29.43
N VAL A 385 -11.72 -1.05 28.88
CA VAL A 385 -10.74 -2.12 29.14
C VAL A 385 -9.38 -1.54 29.55
N ASP A 386 -8.54 -2.34 30.20
CA ASP A 386 -7.16 -1.93 30.51
C ASP A 386 -6.33 -1.91 29.22
N ALA A 387 -6.38 -0.78 28.52
CA ALA A 387 -5.64 -0.54 27.29
C ALA A 387 -5.31 0.96 27.14
N ARG A 388 -4.19 1.26 26.51
CA ARG A 388 -3.91 2.62 26.03
C ARG A 388 -4.64 2.91 24.73
N THR A 389 -4.87 1.88 23.93
CA THR A 389 -5.46 1.99 22.59
C THR A 389 -6.35 0.78 22.33
N VAL A 390 -7.58 1.05 21.94
CA VAL A 390 -8.48 0.15 21.24
C VAL A 390 -8.40 0.57 19.76
N ASN A 391 -7.43 0.00 19.02
CA ASN A 391 -7.13 0.48 17.68
C ASN A 391 -8.19 0.07 16.67
N ASP A 392 -8.63 -1.18 16.72
CA ASP A 392 -9.54 -1.77 15.76
C ASP A 392 -10.73 -2.44 16.44
N VAL A 393 -11.87 -2.36 15.78
CA VAL A 393 -13.16 -2.84 16.25
C VAL A 393 -13.91 -3.52 15.11
N LYS A 394 -14.43 -4.72 15.33
CA LYS A 394 -15.20 -5.47 14.32
C LYS A 394 -16.41 -6.14 14.95
N ILE A 395 -17.47 -6.29 14.18
CA ILE A 395 -18.67 -7.03 14.56
C ILE A 395 -18.85 -8.20 13.59
N SER A 396 -19.24 -9.35 14.09
CA SER A 396 -19.56 -10.53 13.29
C SER A 396 -20.68 -10.24 12.28
N GLU A 397 -20.70 -10.96 11.16
CA GLU A 397 -21.70 -10.77 10.10
C GLU A 397 -23.14 -10.95 10.61
N ASP A 398 -23.35 -11.84 11.60
CA ASP A 398 -24.64 -12.08 12.23
C ASP A 398 -25.03 -11.02 13.29
N GLY A 399 -24.15 -10.03 13.55
CA GLY A 399 -24.39 -8.91 14.46
C GLY A 399 -24.47 -9.27 15.95
N ARG A 400 -23.87 -10.38 16.38
CA ARG A 400 -23.97 -10.91 17.75
C ARG A 400 -22.71 -10.78 18.56
N VAL A 401 -21.56 -11.00 17.94
CA VAL A 401 -20.25 -10.97 18.57
C VAL A 401 -19.46 -9.77 18.09
N GLY A 402 -18.95 -9.00 19.02
CA GLY A 402 -17.98 -7.94 18.77
C GLY A 402 -16.56 -8.36 19.18
N VAL A 403 -15.55 -7.78 18.55
CA VAL A 403 -14.17 -7.86 19.01
C VAL A 403 -13.53 -6.50 18.96
N ILE A 404 -12.78 -6.18 20.02
CA ILE A 404 -11.94 -4.97 20.10
C ILE A 404 -10.49 -5.36 20.36
N SER A 405 -9.58 -4.68 19.70
CA SER A 405 -8.14 -4.87 19.91
C SER A 405 -7.69 -4.20 21.22
N ARG A 406 -6.60 -4.69 21.82
CA ARG A 406 -6.11 -4.23 23.11
C ARG A 406 -4.60 -4.03 23.07
N GLU A 407 -4.17 -2.77 23.12
CA GLU A 407 -2.77 -2.38 23.13
C GLU A 407 -2.39 -1.53 24.34
N GLY A 408 -1.16 -1.74 24.84
CA GLY A 408 -0.60 -0.92 25.90
C GLY A 408 -1.28 -1.09 27.25
N ALA A 409 -1.78 -2.28 27.55
CA ALA A 409 -2.37 -2.63 28.83
C ALA A 409 -1.38 -2.42 29.98
N SER A 410 -1.86 -1.89 31.12
CA SER A 410 -1.03 -1.57 32.30
C SER A 410 -0.42 -2.84 32.92
N ASN A 411 -1.18 -3.94 32.88
CA ASN A 411 -0.79 -5.26 33.36
C ASN A 411 0.06 -6.06 32.36
N ARG A 412 0.38 -5.49 31.16
CA ARG A 412 1.11 -6.13 30.07
C ARG A 412 0.40 -7.33 29.41
N LYS A 413 -0.85 -7.58 29.75
CA LYS A 413 -1.68 -8.61 29.15
C LYS A 413 -2.54 -7.99 28.04
N ASN A 414 -1.89 -7.56 26.97
CA ASN A 414 -2.60 -7.08 25.77
C ASN A 414 -3.51 -8.20 25.20
N GLY A 415 -3.87 -8.14 23.96
CA GLY A 415 -4.69 -9.15 23.30
C GLY A 415 -5.94 -8.56 22.69
N LEU A 416 -7.06 -9.22 22.85
CA LEU A 416 -8.36 -8.77 22.35
C LEU A 416 -9.44 -9.02 23.41
N VAL A 417 -10.58 -8.34 23.23
CA VAL A 417 -11.77 -8.52 24.08
C VAL A 417 -12.94 -8.91 23.19
N ILE A 418 -13.60 -10.00 23.54
CA ILE A 418 -14.78 -10.54 22.85
C ILE A 418 -16.02 -10.04 23.58
N LEU A 419 -16.97 -9.51 22.83
CA LEU A 419 -18.15 -8.82 23.33
C LEU A 419 -19.43 -9.50 22.86
N ASP A 420 -20.45 -9.53 23.70
CA ASP A 420 -21.84 -9.74 23.30
C ASP A 420 -22.44 -8.38 22.90
N VAL A 421 -22.78 -8.24 21.63
CA VAL A 421 -23.40 -7.03 21.07
C VAL A 421 -24.84 -7.25 20.60
N THR A 422 -25.46 -8.36 21.04
CA THR A 422 -26.88 -8.65 20.72
C THR A 422 -27.82 -7.58 21.24
N ASP A 423 -27.45 -6.92 22.33
CA ASP A 423 -28.08 -5.71 22.84
C ASP A 423 -27.09 -4.53 22.84
N PRO A 424 -27.02 -3.71 21.79
CA PRO A 424 -26.06 -2.60 21.71
C PRO A 424 -26.23 -1.52 22.77
N PHE A 425 -27.38 -1.50 23.49
CA PHE A 425 -27.63 -0.60 24.62
C PHE A 425 -27.10 -1.16 25.96
N ASN A 426 -26.61 -2.38 25.97
CA ASN A 426 -26.06 -3.04 27.16
C ASN A 426 -25.05 -4.11 26.72
N VAL A 427 -23.95 -3.65 26.17
CA VAL A 427 -22.88 -4.50 25.68
C VAL A 427 -22.13 -5.14 26.84
N SER A 428 -21.78 -6.41 26.73
CA SER A 428 -21.07 -7.09 27.80
C SER A 428 -19.80 -7.81 27.30
N ILE A 429 -18.81 -7.90 28.18
CA ILE A 429 -17.57 -8.64 27.91
C ILE A 429 -17.86 -10.13 28.11
N ILE A 430 -17.67 -10.92 27.06
CA ILE A 430 -17.73 -12.37 27.14
C ILE A 430 -16.36 -12.93 27.59
N ASN A 431 -15.27 -12.47 26.99
CA ASN A 431 -13.93 -12.98 27.27
C ASN A 431 -12.85 -11.92 26.98
N GLU A 432 -11.78 -11.91 27.80
CA GLU A 432 -10.52 -11.20 27.54
C GLU A 432 -9.46 -12.23 27.12
N TYR A 433 -9.23 -12.37 25.84
CA TYR A 433 -8.30 -13.35 25.30
C TYR A 433 -6.91 -12.77 25.07
N ASN A 434 -5.90 -13.36 25.70
CA ASN A 434 -4.51 -12.87 25.58
C ASN A 434 -3.47 -14.00 25.40
N ASP A 435 -3.87 -15.24 25.20
CA ASP A 435 -2.97 -16.37 25.01
C ASP A 435 -2.09 -16.14 23.79
N ASP A 436 -0.76 -16.00 24.04
CA ASP A 436 0.28 -15.72 23.06
C ASP A 436 0.09 -14.37 22.27
N LEU A 437 -0.81 -13.50 22.74
CA LEU A 437 -1.11 -12.18 22.17
C LEU A 437 -0.57 -11.00 22.99
N THR A 438 0.20 -11.26 24.03
CA THR A 438 0.69 -10.24 24.99
C THR A 438 1.62 -9.18 24.34
N GLY A 439 2.07 -9.40 23.11
CA GLY A 439 2.82 -8.39 22.33
C GLY A 439 2.00 -7.21 21.85
N GLY A 440 0.68 -7.29 21.96
CA GLY A 440 -0.30 -6.33 21.45
C GLY A 440 -1.00 -6.83 20.19
N VAL A 441 -2.28 -6.51 20.07
CA VAL A 441 -3.10 -6.76 18.88
C VAL A 441 -3.49 -5.41 18.30
N HIS A 442 -2.96 -5.11 17.11
CA HIS A 442 -3.21 -3.84 16.43
C HIS A 442 -4.51 -3.87 15.65
N ASN A 443 -4.66 -4.83 14.74
CA ASN A 443 -5.84 -5.02 13.93
C ASN A 443 -6.46 -6.39 14.16
N VAL A 444 -7.76 -6.49 13.95
CA VAL A 444 -8.58 -7.71 14.06
C VAL A 444 -9.56 -7.82 12.90
N PHE A 445 -9.93 -9.03 12.53
CA PHE A 445 -11.03 -9.27 11.62
C PHE A 445 -11.85 -10.45 12.11
N ILE A 446 -13.18 -10.41 11.95
CA ILE A 446 -14.06 -11.55 12.22
C ILE A 446 -14.55 -12.10 10.88
N TYR A 447 -14.34 -13.38 10.66
CA TYR A 447 -14.92 -14.10 9.54
C TYR A 447 -15.48 -15.43 10.02
N GLU A 448 -16.77 -15.62 9.85
CA GLU A 448 -17.53 -16.73 10.42
C GLU A 448 -17.22 -16.93 11.92
N ASP A 449 -16.90 -18.14 12.37
CA ASP A 449 -16.60 -18.47 13.76
C ASP A 449 -15.12 -18.23 14.13
N HIS A 450 -14.41 -17.33 13.44
CA HIS A 450 -12.99 -17.10 13.69
C HIS A 450 -12.63 -15.61 13.77
N ILE A 451 -11.73 -15.29 14.70
CA ILE A 451 -11.06 -13.99 14.76
C ILE A 451 -9.65 -14.15 14.18
N TYR A 452 -9.28 -13.23 13.31
CA TYR A 452 -7.93 -13.06 12.77
C TYR A 452 -7.30 -11.90 13.50
N ALA A 453 -6.38 -12.19 14.42
CA ALA A 453 -5.80 -11.20 15.33
C ALA A 453 -4.33 -10.95 15.00
N LEU A 454 -3.99 -9.71 14.68
CA LEU A 454 -2.62 -9.32 14.36
C LEU A 454 -1.76 -9.33 15.63
N SER A 455 -0.86 -10.30 15.76
CA SER A 455 -0.03 -10.53 16.94
C SER A 455 1.32 -9.83 16.84
N ALA A 456 1.52 -8.79 17.64
CA ALA A 456 2.76 -8.01 17.73
C ALA A 456 3.32 -7.51 16.39
N GLY A 457 2.47 -7.32 15.38
CA GLY A 457 2.84 -6.94 14.03
C GLY A 457 3.71 -7.98 13.30
N ARG A 458 3.68 -9.24 13.70
CA ARG A 458 4.50 -10.30 13.13
C ARG A 458 3.72 -11.32 12.32
N ARG A 459 2.59 -11.78 12.86
CA ARG A 459 1.70 -12.76 12.26
C ARG A 459 0.26 -12.38 12.59
N TYR A 460 -0.69 -12.99 11.95
CA TYR A 460 -2.02 -13.04 12.52
C TYR A 460 -2.31 -14.45 13.05
N ASP A 461 -2.82 -14.49 14.28
CA ASP A 461 -3.31 -15.70 14.91
C ASP A 461 -4.79 -15.87 14.57
N ILE A 462 -5.20 -17.13 14.33
CA ILE A 462 -6.57 -17.49 14.00
C ILE A 462 -7.18 -18.16 15.22
N ILE A 463 -8.21 -17.52 15.77
CA ILE A 463 -8.84 -17.90 17.04
C ILE A 463 -10.26 -18.35 16.75
N ASN A 464 -10.59 -19.58 17.11
CA ASN A 464 -11.95 -20.09 17.02
C ASN A 464 -12.81 -19.50 18.15
N ILE A 465 -13.98 -19.01 17.77
CA ILE A 465 -15.01 -18.41 18.63
C ILE A 465 -16.38 -19.02 18.43
N SER A 466 -16.45 -20.27 17.99
CA SER A 466 -17.74 -21.01 17.92
C SER A 466 -18.40 -21.09 19.30
N ASP A 467 -17.63 -21.07 20.38
CA ASP A 467 -18.01 -20.71 21.73
C ASP A 467 -17.22 -19.47 22.16
N PRO A 468 -17.77 -18.27 22.08
CA PRO A 468 -17.07 -17.04 22.41
C PRO A 468 -16.59 -16.93 23.86
N ALA A 469 -17.19 -17.72 24.79
CA ALA A 469 -16.79 -17.78 26.18
C ALA A 469 -15.50 -18.64 26.38
N ASN A 470 -15.23 -19.56 25.46
CA ASN A 470 -14.07 -20.44 25.49
C ASN A 470 -13.28 -20.38 24.18
N PRO A 471 -12.73 -19.22 23.79
CA PRO A 471 -11.96 -19.05 22.57
C PRO A 471 -10.64 -19.80 22.66
N PHE A 472 -10.15 -20.31 21.52
CA PHE A 472 -8.85 -20.97 21.45
C PHE A 472 -8.19 -20.78 20.10
N ARG A 473 -6.86 -20.69 20.06
CA ARG A 473 -6.09 -20.58 18.84
C ARG A 473 -6.09 -21.90 18.05
N VAL A 474 -6.48 -21.84 16.79
CA VAL A 474 -6.48 -23.00 15.87
C VAL A 474 -5.30 -22.97 14.91
N GLY A 475 -4.76 -21.80 14.61
CA GLY A 475 -3.66 -21.65 13.68
C GLY A 475 -3.08 -20.25 13.67
N SER A 476 -2.15 -20.02 12.77
CA SER A 476 -1.58 -18.71 12.51
C SER A 476 -0.99 -18.63 11.10
N TYR A 477 -0.90 -17.44 10.57
CA TYR A 477 -0.17 -17.18 9.34
C TYR A 477 0.98 -16.19 9.58
N GLU A 478 2.16 -16.59 9.15
CA GLU A 478 3.38 -15.81 9.22
C GLU A 478 4.11 -15.87 7.87
N LEU A 479 4.73 -14.77 7.44
CA LEU A 479 5.47 -14.76 6.19
C LEU A 479 6.77 -15.56 6.33
N ASN A 480 7.11 -16.32 5.31
CA ASN A 480 8.42 -16.98 5.22
C ASN A 480 9.48 -16.03 4.64
N SER A 481 9.55 -14.81 5.16
CA SER A 481 10.60 -13.85 4.85
C SER A 481 11.18 -13.28 6.14
N PRO A 482 12.50 -13.39 6.33
CA PRO A 482 13.14 -12.88 7.53
C PRO A 482 12.92 -11.39 7.71
N GLY A 483 12.63 -10.96 8.96
CA GLY A 483 12.36 -9.56 9.26
C GLY A 483 11.02 -9.02 8.77
N HIS A 484 10.11 -9.88 8.31
CA HIS A 484 8.77 -9.52 7.88
C HIS A 484 7.94 -8.86 8.99
N SER A 485 6.87 -8.22 8.58
CA SER A 485 5.85 -7.63 9.46
C SER A 485 4.54 -7.62 8.73
N ILE A 486 3.47 -8.02 9.41
CA ILE A 486 2.10 -7.92 8.94
C ILE A 486 1.47 -6.73 9.66
N HIS A 487 0.68 -5.93 8.94
CA HIS A 487 0.00 -4.77 9.50
C HIS A 487 -1.50 -5.01 9.64
N ASP A 488 -2.13 -5.59 8.63
CA ASP A 488 -3.58 -5.76 8.59
C ASP A 488 -3.98 -7.04 7.85
N VAL A 489 -5.23 -7.47 8.02
CA VAL A 489 -5.81 -8.60 7.32
C VAL A 489 -7.30 -8.37 7.06
N TRP A 490 -7.71 -8.48 5.81
CA TRP A 490 -9.10 -8.53 5.37
C TRP A 490 -9.46 -9.96 4.99
N VAL A 491 -10.63 -10.45 5.40
CA VAL A 491 -11.05 -11.83 5.08
C VAL A 491 -12.44 -11.82 4.46
N GLU A 492 -12.57 -12.42 3.30
CA GLU A 492 -13.86 -12.69 2.67
C GLU A 492 -13.82 -13.96 1.84
N ASN A 493 -14.94 -14.67 1.75
CA ASN A 493 -15.08 -15.91 0.97
C ASN A 493 -13.97 -16.94 1.27
N GLY A 494 -13.52 -17.05 2.53
CA GLY A 494 -12.46 -17.96 2.94
C GLY A 494 -11.05 -17.61 2.45
N ILE A 495 -10.87 -16.43 1.93
CA ILE A 495 -9.57 -15.88 1.48
C ILE A 495 -9.20 -14.69 2.37
N ALA A 496 -8.01 -14.74 2.95
CA ALA A 496 -7.40 -13.63 3.67
C ALA A 496 -6.45 -12.83 2.74
N TYR A 497 -6.56 -11.53 2.80
CA TYR A 497 -5.72 -10.56 2.10
C TYR A 497 -4.93 -9.80 3.15
N SER A 498 -3.68 -10.22 3.38
CA SER A 498 -2.86 -9.59 4.42
C SER A 498 -1.95 -8.51 3.87
N SER A 499 -1.90 -7.41 4.59
CA SER A 499 -1.06 -6.24 4.28
C SER A 499 0.23 -6.33 5.07
N ASN A 500 1.37 -6.38 4.36
CA ASN A 500 2.62 -6.83 4.97
C ASN A 500 3.74 -5.81 4.80
N TRP A 501 3.43 -4.53 4.86
CA TRP A 501 4.40 -3.45 4.66
C TRP A 501 5.22 -3.66 3.37
N SER A 502 6.54 -3.78 3.51
CA SER A 502 7.44 -3.96 2.37
C SER A 502 7.31 -5.31 1.64
N ASP A 503 6.65 -6.30 2.25
CA ASP A 503 6.38 -7.58 1.60
C ASP A 503 5.09 -7.54 0.76
N GLY A 504 4.37 -6.40 0.79
CA GLY A 504 3.17 -6.15 0.00
C GLY A 504 1.98 -7.00 0.45
N VAL A 505 1.12 -7.38 -0.50
CA VAL A 505 -0.06 -8.19 -0.20
C VAL A 505 0.22 -9.67 -0.35
N HIS A 506 -0.24 -10.48 0.62
CA HIS A 506 -0.36 -11.94 0.50
C HIS A 506 -1.82 -12.34 0.46
N VAL A 507 -2.14 -13.26 -0.43
CA VAL A 507 -3.46 -13.87 -0.57
C VAL A 507 -3.39 -15.29 -0.05
N VAL A 508 -4.23 -15.61 0.94
CA VAL A 508 -4.11 -16.83 1.74
C VAL A 508 -5.45 -17.54 1.83
N ASP A 509 -5.50 -18.82 1.48
CA ASP A 509 -6.65 -19.68 1.72
C ASP A 509 -6.70 -20.05 3.21
N VAL A 510 -7.71 -19.56 3.89
CA VAL A 510 -7.94 -19.80 5.32
C VAL A 510 -9.12 -20.74 5.58
N GLY A 511 -9.74 -21.25 4.51
CA GLY A 511 -10.90 -22.16 4.59
C GLY A 511 -12.23 -21.43 4.81
N GLY A 512 -13.30 -22.18 4.97
CA GLY A 512 -14.65 -21.61 5.15
C GLY A 512 -15.36 -21.26 3.83
N ILE A 513 -14.83 -21.68 2.67
CA ILE A 513 -15.47 -21.44 1.37
C ILE A 513 -16.68 -22.35 1.25
N LYS A 514 -17.87 -21.78 1.34
CA LYS A 514 -19.13 -22.52 1.18
C LYS A 514 -19.34 -22.98 -0.27
N GLN A 515 -19.94 -24.17 -0.46
CA GLN A 515 -20.24 -24.67 -1.81
C GLN A 515 -21.19 -23.78 -2.59
N SER A 516 -22.10 -23.08 -1.89
CA SER A 516 -22.95 -22.03 -2.48
C SER A 516 -22.16 -20.85 -3.03
N GLU A 517 -21.05 -20.49 -2.40
CA GLU A 517 -20.15 -19.42 -2.83
C GLU A 517 -19.27 -19.87 -3.99
N LYS A 518 -18.83 -21.14 -4.04
CA LYS A 518 -18.21 -21.72 -5.23
C LYS A 518 -19.13 -21.69 -6.45
N SER A 519 -20.43 -21.78 -6.23
CA SER A 519 -21.44 -21.64 -7.31
C SER A 519 -21.72 -20.19 -7.67
N ARG A 520 -21.68 -19.26 -6.69
CA ARG A 520 -21.69 -17.80 -6.93
C ARG A 520 -20.40 -17.32 -7.63
N ALA A 521 -19.28 -17.92 -7.31
CA ALA A 521 -17.98 -17.64 -7.94
C ALA A 521 -17.95 -17.92 -9.45
N LYS A 522 -18.93 -18.67 -10.00
CA LYS A 522 -19.12 -18.75 -11.46
C LYS A 522 -19.63 -17.44 -12.06
N ASN A 523 -20.24 -16.56 -11.27
CA ASN A 523 -20.73 -15.25 -11.69
C ASN A 523 -19.92 -14.08 -11.11
N GLN A 524 -19.09 -14.33 -10.11
CA GLN A 524 -18.13 -13.38 -9.54
C GLN A 524 -16.72 -13.92 -9.79
N PHE A 525 -15.99 -13.27 -10.66
CA PHE A 525 -14.66 -13.73 -11.05
C PHE A 525 -13.62 -13.32 -9.99
N ASN A 526 -13.51 -14.11 -8.91
CA ASN A 526 -12.36 -14.07 -8.04
C ASN A 526 -11.44 -15.25 -8.41
N PRO A 527 -10.29 -15.01 -9.06
CA PRO A 527 -9.44 -16.09 -9.58
C PRO A 527 -8.82 -16.95 -8.48
N PHE A 528 -8.70 -16.44 -7.26
CA PHE A 528 -8.16 -17.19 -6.13
C PHE A 528 -9.10 -18.28 -5.65
N LEU A 529 -10.42 -18.16 -5.83
CA LEU A 529 -11.38 -19.21 -5.49
C LEU A 529 -11.15 -20.51 -6.28
N ALA A 530 -10.59 -20.40 -7.47
CA ALA A 530 -10.22 -21.58 -8.27
C ALA A 530 -8.99 -22.31 -7.71
N LEU A 531 -8.13 -21.62 -6.96
CA LEU A 531 -6.91 -22.16 -6.34
C LEU A 531 -7.12 -22.61 -4.90
N ALA A 532 -8.14 -22.06 -4.24
CA ALA A 532 -8.47 -22.32 -2.85
C ALA A 532 -9.18 -23.68 -2.63
N GLY A 533 -9.33 -24.07 -1.36
CA GLY A 533 -10.04 -25.28 -0.91
C GLY A 533 -9.15 -26.34 -0.31
N LYS A 534 -7.88 -26.04 -0.08
CA LYS A 534 -6.94 -26.89 0.67
C LYS A 534 -6.52 -26.23 1.99
N GLY A 535 -6.73 -24.93 2.14
CA GLY A 535 -6.49 -24.19 3.36
C GLY A 535 -7.58 -24.42 4.40
N SER A 536 -7.24 -24.11 5.63
CA SER A 536 -8.16 -24.11 6.77
C SER A 536 -7.65 -23.12 7.81
N PRO A 537 -8.48 -22.73 8.80
CA PRO A 537 -8.01 -21.89 9.90
C PRO A 537 -6.80 -22.47 10.65
N GLY A 538 -6.72 -23.81 10.77
CA GLY A 538 -5.58 -24.52 11.37
C GLY A 538 -4.38 -24.71 10.45
N ASN A 539 -4.53 -24.50 9.14
CA ASN A 539 -3.48 -24.68 8.14
C ASN A 539 -3.68 -23.70 6.98
N PRO A 540 -3.41 -22.39 7.17
CA PRO A 540 -3.52 -21.38 6.13
C PRO A 540 -2.53 -21.64 4.98
N ILE A 541 -2.98 -21.49 3.72
CA ILE A 541 -2.15 -21.76 2.53
C ILE A 541 -2.07 -20.50 1.65
N LYS A 542 -0.85 -20.03 1.41
CA LYS A 542 -0.61 -18.91 0.50
C LYS A 542 -0.96 -19.29 -0.95
N LEU A 543 -1.79 -18.52 -1.60
CA LEU A 543 -2.22 -18.68 -2.99
C LEU A 543 -1.48 -17.74 -3.95
N GLY A 544 -1.10 -16.56 -3.49
CA GLY A 544 -0.42 -15.55 -4.30
C GLY A 544 0.13 -14.40 -3.47
N SER A 545 0.89 -13.54 -4.11
CA SER A 545 1.39 -12.31 -3.47
C SER A 545 1.89 -11.31 -4.51
N LYS A 546 1.96 -10.05 -4.11
CA LYS A 546 2.61 -8.98 -4.85
C LYS A 546 3.34 -8.07 -3.89
N GLU A 547 4.63 -7.84 -4.13
CA GLU A 547 5.40 -6.86 -3.37
C GLU A 547 4.84 -5.46 -3.61
N ASP A 548 4.85 -4.66 -2.58
CA ASP A 548 4.47 -3.26 -2.64
C ASP A 548 5.58 -2.44 -3.30
N PRO A 549 5.28 -1.61 -4.32
CA PRO A 549 6.28 -0.80 -5.01
C PRO A 549 7.01 0.19 -4.09
N ASN A 550 6.30 0.73 -3.11
CA ASN A 550 6.82 1.73 -2.17
C ASN A 550 7.31 1.11 -0.85
N GLY A 551 6.94 -0.14 -0.58
CA GLY A 551 7.33 -0.86 0.62
C GLY A 551 6.57 -0.45 1.88
N HIS A 552 5.35 0.08 1.76
CA HIS A 552 4.54 0.64 2.85
C HIS A 552 3.09 0.16 2.88
N ASN A 553 2.81 -1.05 2.36
CA ASN A 553 1.47 -1.62 2.32
C ASN A 553 0.85 -1.71 3.72
N HIS A 554 -0.19 -0.93 3.93
CA HIS A 554 -0.94 -0.77 5.17
C HIS A 554 -2.24 -1.57 5.17
N ALA A 555 -3.05 -1.40 4.12
CA ALA A 555 -4.34 -2.04 3.96
C ALA A 555 -4.47 -2.70 2.58
N ALA A 556 -5.29 -3.74 2.46
CA ALA A 556 -5.56 -4.42 1.20
C ALA A 556 -7.05 -4.77 1.09
N PHE A 557 -7.67 -4.47 -0.04
CA PHE A 557 -9.07 -4.73 -0.29
C PHE A 557 -9.26 -5.40 -1.66
N PRO A 558 -9.86 -6.61 -1.74
CA PRO A 558 -10.16 -7.27 -3.00
C PRO A 558 -11.36 -6.63 -3.67
N PHE A 559 -11.34 -6.52 -4.98
CA PHE A 559 -12.41 -5.91 -5.72
C PHE A 559 -12.54 -6.51 -7.13
N GLN A 560 -13.74 -6.89 -7.51
CA GLN A 560 -14.08 -7.22 -8.88
C GLN A 560 -14.74 -6.03 -9.55
N SER A 561 -14.14 -5.54 -10.64
CA SER A 561 -14.71 -4.45 -11.42
C SER A 561 -15.97 -4.90 -12.14
N GLU A 562 -17.08 -4.23 -11.89
CA GLU A 562 -18.37 -4.47 -12.57
C GLU A 562 -18.31 -4.09 -14.05
N SER A 563 -17.55 -3.05 -14.37
CA SER A 563 -17.43 -2.53 -15.75
C SER A 563 -16.48 -3.31 -16.65
N THR A 564 -15.45 -3.97 -16.07
CA THR A 564 -14.42 -4.67 -16.86
C THR A 564 -14.34 -6.16 -16.60
N ASN A 565 -15.00 -6.62 -15.54
CA ASN A 565 -14.93 -7.99 -15.04
C ASN A 565 -13.50 -8.44 -14.63
N LYS A 566 -12.57 -7.49 -14.42
CA LYS A 566 -11.23 -7.75 -13.91
C LYS A 566 -11.23 -7.84 -12.40
N PHE A 567 -10.31 -8.64 -11.86
CA PHE A 567 -10.12 -8.76 -10.42
C PHE A 567 -8.87 -7.99 -9.97
N TYR A 568 -9.08 -7.07 -9.06
CA TYR A 568 -8.04 -6.24 -8.47
C TYR A 568 -7.90 -6.49 -6.97
N ILE A 569 -6.70 -6.27 -6.45
CA ILE A 569 -6.49 -5.99 -5.05
C ILE A 569 -5.98 -4.55 -4.98
N ILE A 570 -6.70 -3.71 -4.23
CA ILE A 570 -6.27 -2.35 -3.96
C ILE A 570 -5.41 -2.39 -2.71
N THR A 571 -4.15 -1.98 -2.81
CA THR A 571 -3.23 -1.88 -1.69
C THR A 571 -3.03 -0.41 -1.32
N GLY A 572 -3.25 -0.08 -0.05
CA GLY A 572 -3.05 1.27 0.47
C GLY A 572 -1.68 1.40 1.13
N ASP A 573 -0.98 2.49 0.87
CA ASP A 573 0.29 2.81 1.51
C ASP A 573 0.09 3.70 2.72
N GLU A 574 0.88 3.47 3.76
CA GLU A 574 1.00 4.40 4.89
C GLU A 574 2.48 4.69 5.17
N TRP A 575 2.92 5.91 4.94
CA TRP A 575 4.27 6.31 5.30
C TRP A 575 4.41 7.81 5.53
N ALA A 576 5.44 8.18 6.27
CA ALA A 576 5.75 9.57 6.55
C ALA A 576 7.21 9.87 6.20
N LYS A 577 7.42 10.79 5.27
CA LYS A 577 8.73 11.27 4.86
C LYS A 577 9.27 12.29 5.86
N ALA A 578 10.48 12.09 6.35
CA ALA A 578 11.15 13.10 7.16
C ALA A 578 11.52 14.32 6.30
N VAL A 579 11.23 15.50 6.79
CA VAL A 579 11.70 16.75 6.17
C VAL A 579 13.12 17.02 6.64
N PRO A 580 14.13 17.09 5.73
CA PRO A 580 15.50 17.36 6.14
C PRO A 580 15.61 18.66 6.92
N GLY A 581 16.21 18.62 8.12
CA GLY A 581 16.41 19.79 8.98
C GLY A 581 15.18 20.23 9.79
N SER A 582 14.05 19.50 9.70
CA SER A 582 12.83 19.75 10.46
C SER A 582 12.43 18.52 11.28
N PRO A 583 11.82 18.66 12.46
CA PRO A 583 11.15 17.57 13.15
C PRO A 583 9.86 17.12 12.45
N GLU A 584 9.39 17.88 11.47
CA GLU A 584 8.15 17.62 10.75
C GLU A 584 8.27 16.43 9.82
N ARG A 585 7.12 15.78 9.59
CA ARG A 585 6.97 14.69 8.63
C ARG A 585 5.82 15.00 7.69
N ILE A 586 6.02 14.78 6.41
CA ILE A 586 4.96 14.85 5.41
C ILE A 586 4.41 13.45 5.25
N PHE A 587 3.14 13.27 5.60
CA PHE A 587 2.44 12.03 5.31
C PHE A 587 2.22 11.92 3.81
N GLN A 588 2.56 10.77 3.29
CA GLN A 588 2.38 10.40 1.89
C GLN A 588 1.77 9.01 1.85
N GLY A 589 1.20 8.68 0.73
CA GLY A 589 0.60 7.39 0.50
C GLY A 589 -0.44 7.50 -0.59
N GLY A 590 -0.83 6.37 -1.11
CA GLY A 590 -1.82 6.27 -2.16
C GLY A 590 -2.38 4.86 -2.22
N PHE A 591 -3.29 4.64 -3.14
CA PHE A 591 -3.88 3.34 -3.40
C PHE A 591 -3.39 2.82 -4.73
N HIS A 592 -2.73 1.67 -4.70
CA HIS A 592 -2.23 0.97 -5.88
C HIS A 592 -3.26 -0.07 -6.33
N PHE A 593 -3.58 -0.07 -7.61
CA PHE A 593 -4.52 -1.01 -8.22
C PHE A 593 -3.74 -2.12 -8.89
N VAL A 594 -3.70 -3.28 -8.24
CA VAL A 594 -3.00 -4.45 -8.75
C VAL A 594 -4.00 -5.39 -9.41
N ASP A 595 -3.88 -5.58 -10.72
CA ASP A 595 -4.67 -6.52 -11.51
C ASP A 595 -4.16 -7.94 -11.24
N PHE A 596 -4.97 -8.75 -10.58
CA PHE A 596 -4.76 -10.16 -10.28
C PHE A 596 -5.61 -11.09 -11.17
N THR A 597 -6.19 -10.60 -12.24
CA THR A 597 -6.93 -11.42 -13.20
C THR A 597 -6.08 -12.62 -13.67
N ASP A 598 -4.78 -12.41 -13.89
CA ASP A 598 -3.77 -13.48 -13.95
C ASP A 598 -3.00 -13.54 -12.62
N VAL A 599 -3.37 -14.48 -11.75
CA VAL A 599 -2.77 -14.64 -10.41
C VAL A 599 -1.26 -14.96 -10.43
N LYS A 600 -0.75 -15.47 -11.56
CA LYS A 600 0.68 -15.82 -11.71
C LYS A 600 1.52 -14.59 -12.10
N ASN A 601 0.91 -13.62 -12.73
CA ASN A 601 1.57 -12.42 -13.22
C ASN A 601 0.79 -11.16 -12.82
N PRO A 602 0.64 -10.85 -11.52
CA PRO A 602 -0.08 -9.67 -11.07
C PRO A 602 0.66 -8.40 -11.48
N VAL A 603 -0.09 -7.42 -12.00
CA VAL A 603 0.45 -6.18 -12.53
C VAL A 603 -0.22 -4.98 -11.87
N GLU A 604 0.58 -4.06 -11.33
CA GLU A 604 0.08 -2.74 -10.97
C GLU A 604 -0.28 -1.97 -12.24
N THR A 605 -1.52 -1.53 -12.35
CA THR A 605 -2.03 -0.83 -13.54
C THR A 605 -2.27 0.65 -13.31
N ALA A 606 -2.65 1.03 -12.11
CA ALA A 606 -3.00 2.40 -11.78
C ALA A 606 -2.67 2.75 -10.32
N ILE A 607 -2.60 4.05 -10.04
CA ILE A 607 -2.45 4.59 -8.70
C ILE A 607 -3.44 5.75 -8.50
N TYR A 608 -4.04 5.83 -7.31
CA TYR A 608 -4.73 7.02 -6.86
C TYR A 608 -3.96 7.61 -5.67
N GLN A 609 -3.35 8.76 -5.87
CA GLN A 609 -2.55 9.44 -4.85
C GLN A 609 -2.88 10.93 -4.84
N VAL A 610 -3.34 11.42 -3.69
CA VAL A 610 -3.54 12.85 -3.45
C VAL A 610 -2.20 13.45 -3.01
N PRO A 611 -1.71 14.51 -3.64
CA PRO A 611 -0.45 15.15 -3.27
C PRO A 611 -0.45 15.63 -1.81
N GLU A 612 0.68 15.45 -1.12
CA GLU A 612 0.98 15.99 0.22
C GLU A 612 0.09 15.48 1.36
N VAL A 613 -0.71 14.43 1.14
CA VAL A 613 -1.49 13.79 2.20
C VAL A 613 -1.30 12.27 2.17
N GLY A 614 -1.42 11.62 3.33
CA GLY A 614 -1.30 10.17 3.49
C GLY A 614 -2.65 9.47 3.39
N SER A 615 -2.66 8.27 2.81
CA SER A 615 -3.80 7.35 2.82
C SER A 615 -3.81 6.48 4.07
N HIS A 616 -4.98 5.95 4.42
CA HIS A 616 -5.20 5.00 5.51
C HIS A 616 -6.13 3.87 5.06
N ASN A 617 -7.25 3.63 5.72
CA ASN A 617 -8.16 2.55 5.35
C ASN A 617 -9.07 2.93 4.17
N HIS A 618 -9.55 1.93 3.47
CA HIS A 618 -10.41 2.11 2.31
C HIS A 618 -11.46 1.00 2.18
N TRP A 619 -12.49 1.28 1.40
CA TRP A 619 -13.57 0.38 1.07
C TRP A 619 -13.95 0.50 -0.39
N VAL A 620 -14.42 -0.58 -1.00
CA VAL A 620 -14.97 -0.55 -2.35
C VAL A 620 -16.41 -1.03 -2.36
N LYS A 621 -17.25 -0.32 -3.11
CA LYS A 621 -18.62 -0.75 -3.38
C LYS A 621 -18.97 -0.45 -4.84
N GLY A 622 -19.27 -1.50 -5.61
CA GLY A 622 -19.32 -1.40 -7.05
C GLY A 622 -17.99 -0.87 -7.60
N ASP A 623 -18.03 -0.11 -8.69
CA ASP A 623 -16.84 0.56 -9.23
C ASP A 623 -16.55 1.92 -8.55
N THR A 624 -16.68 1.98 -7.22
CA THR A 624 -16.40 3.20 -6.43
C THR A 624 -15.51 2.88 -5.24
N LEU A 625 -14.38 3.60 -5.14
CA LEU A 625 -13.47 3.56 -4.00
C LEU A 625 -13.86 4.65 -3.00
N PHE A 626 -13.96 4.29 -1.72
CA PHE A 626 -14.09 5.17 -0.56
C PHE A 626 -12.80 5.08 0.24
N ALA A 627 -12.17 6.20 0.53
CA ALA A 627 -10.83 6.20 1.10
C ALA A 627 -10.65 7.24 2.21
N GLY A 628 -10.06 6.82 3.32
CA GLY A 628 -9.56 7.70 4.36
C GLY A 628 -8.18 8.26 3.99
N TYR A 629 -8.02 9.55 4.14
CA TYR A 629 -6.79 10.27 3.77
C TYR A 629 -6.33 11.21 4.89
N TYR A 630 -6.19 10.72 6.10
CA TYR A 630 -5.72 11.53 7.23
C TYR A 630 -6.20 13.00 7.15
N TYR A 631 -5.28 13.97 7.04
CA TYR A 631 -5.58 15.41 6.89
C TYR A 631 -6.24 15.77 5.55
N GLY A 632 -6.28 14.85 4.61
CA GLY A 632 -6.98 14.98 3.34
C GLY A 632 -8.48 14.71 3.44
N GLY A 633 -8.98 14.23 4.57
CA GLY A 633 -10.38 13.85 4.77
C GLY A 633 -10.76 12.54 4.08
N ILE A 634 -12.05 12.37 3.74
CA ILE A 634 -12.50 11.24 2.93
C ILE A 634 -12.46 11.60 1.45
N ARG A 635 -12.21 10.57 0.63
CA ARG A 635 -12.20 10.66 -0.83
C ARG A 635 -13.12 9.61 -1.43
N VAL A 636 -13.87 9.99 -2.44
CA VAL A 636 -14.74 9.09 -3.23
C VAL A 636 -14.23 9.12 -4.66
N VAL A 637 -13.89 7.96 -5.24
CA VAL A 637 -13.18 7.87 -6.53
C VAL A 637 -13.91 6.93 -7.47
N ASP A 638 -14.09 7.36 -8.72
CA ASP A 638 -14.59 6.54 -9.83
C ASP A 638 -13.47 5.59 -10.31
N ILE A 639 -13.66 4.31 -10.04
CA ILE A 639 -12.76 3.24 -10.47
C ILE A 639 -13.39 2.35 -11.55
N SER A 640 -14.37 2.89 -12.27
CA SER A 640 -14.99 2.22 -13.42
C SER A 640 -14.09 2.20 -14.65
N GLY A 641 -14.32 1.25 -15.54
CA GLY A 641 -13.57 1.07 -16.78
C GLY A 641 -12.18 0.48 -16.55
N GLU A 642 -11.37 0.46 -17.61
CA GLU A 642 -9.99 -0.03 -17.48
C GLU A 642 -9.14 0.98 -16.69
N LEU A 643 -8.46 0.50 -15.65
CA LEU A 643 -7.63 1.35 -14.80
C LEU A 643 -6.18 1.38 -15.31
N MET A 644 -5.66 2.59 -15.55
CA MET A 644 -4.30 2.80 -16.04
C MET A 644 -3.78 4.18 -15.64
N GLY A 645 -2.54 4.25 -15.12
CA GLY A 645 -1.87 5.52 -14.79
C GLY A 645 -2.39 6.20 -13.54
N ASN A 646 -2.32 7.52 -13.47
CA ASN A 646 -2.66 8.31 -12.28
C ASN A 646 -4.14 8.74 -12.26
N LEU A 647 -4.95 8.08 -11.46
CA LEU A 647 -6.40 8.31 -11.38
C LEU A 647 -6.76 9.70 -10.83
N TYR A 648 -5.93 10.25 -9.93
CA TYR A 648 -6.13 11.60 -9.42
C TYR A 648 -5.94 12.64 -10.52
N ALA A 649 -4.85 12.56 -11.28
CA ALA A 649 -4.57 13.45 -12.40
C ALA A 649 -5.65 13.35 -13.51
N GLN A 650 -6.27 12.19 -13.68
CA GLN A 650 -7.36 11.95 -14.63
C GLN A 650 -8.70 12.59 -14.21
N GLY A 651 -8.78 13.18 -13.02
CA GLY A 651 -10.03 13.75 -12.50
C GLY A 651 -11.10 12.71 -12.16
N ARG A 652 -10.68 11.52 -11.72
CA ARG A 652 -11.59 10.44 -11.30
C ARG A 652 -12.14 10.62 -9.87
N GLU A 653 -11.65 11.60 -9.14
CA GLU A 653 -12.19 11.94 -7.82
C GLU A 653 -13.62 12.48 -7.97
N ILE A 654 -14.60 11.73 -7.44
CA ILE A 654 -16.03 12.08 -7.45
C ILE A 654 -16.30 13.19 -6.43
N ALA A 655 -15.82 13.00 -5.20
CA ALA A 655 -16.03 13.95 -4.11
C ALA A 655 -14.93 13.80 -3.05
N PHE A 656 -14.75 14.85 -2.28
CA PHE A 656 -13.98 14.81 -1.03
C PHE A 656 -14.66 15.65 0.05
N PHE A 657 -14.39 15.33 1.31
CA PHE A 657 -14.90 16.06 2.45
C PHE A 657 -13.88 16.02 3.61
N LYS A 658 -13.73 17.15 4.29
CA LYS A 658 -12.96 17.27 5.52
C LYS A 658 -13.90 17.56 6.67
N GLY A 659 -13.95 16.63 7.63
CA GLY A 659 -14.75 16.78 8.84
C GLY A 659 -14.04 17.68 9.85
N GLU A 660 -14.15 19.00 9.71
CA GLU A 660 -13.55 19.96 10.63
C GLU A 660 -14.54 20.31 11.74
N ASP A 661 -14.14 20.13 13.01
CA ASP A 661 -14.94 20.44 14.20
C ASP A 661 -14.15 21.34 15.15
N PRO A 662 -14.65 22.51 15.55
CA PRO A 662 -14.00 23.37 16.53
C PRO A 662 -13.93 22.75 17.93
N ASN A 663 -14.77 21.73 18.22
CA ASN A 663 -14.79 21.02 19.49
C ASN A 663 -14.02 19.70 19.48
N GLY A 664 -13.36 19.35 18.37
CA GLY A 664 -12.56 18.15 18.28
C GLY A 664 -11.33 18.17 19.20
N THR A 665 -10.70 17.01 19.42
CA THR A 665 -9.46 16.90 20.25
C THR A 665 -8.33 17.77 19.72
N THR A 666 -8.31 17.98 18.41
CA THR A 666 -7.50 19.00 17.73
C THR A 666 -8.46 19.85 16.90
N PRO A 667 -8.81 21.07 17.37
CA PRO A 667 -9.84 21.90 16.76
C PRO A 667 -9.59 22.20 15.28
N ASN A 668 -10.63 22.05 14.46
CA ASN A 668 -10.64 22.34 13.01
C ASN A 668 -9.58 21.58 12.20
N ILE A 669 -9.15 20.43 12.67
CA ILE A 669 -8.23 19.54 11.93
C ILE A 669 -8.89 18.19 11.73
N THR A 670 -9.15 17.85 10.48
CA THR A 670 -9.58 16.50 10.11
C THR A 670 -8.41 15.50 10.17
N ASN A 671 -8.68 14.25 10.55
CA ASN A 671 -7.70 13.17 10.52
C ASN A 671 -8.43 11.81 10.36
N VAL A 672 -8.85 11.53 9.12
CA VAL A 672 -9.70 10.37 8.82
C VAL A 672 -8.91 9.07 8.74
N TRP A 673 -9.40 8.05 9.46
CA TRP A 673 -8.82 6.71 9.53
C TRP A 673 -9.65 5.67 8.80
N GLY A 674 -10.84 5.34 9.30
CA GLY A 674 -11.74 4.35 8.72
C GLY A 674 -12.87 4.97 7.91
N VAL A 675 -13.35 4.27 6.89
CA VAL A 675 -14.48 4.69 6.07
C VAL A 675 -15.31 3.48 5.66
N ILE A 676 -16.65 3.54 5.83
CA ILE A 676 -17.55 2.45 5.49
C ILE A 676 -18.80 3.00 4.77
N PRO A 677 -19.06 2.62 3.49
CA PRO A 677 -20.30 2.93 2.81
C PRO A 677 -21.42 1.99 3.28
N TYR A 678 -22.46 2.54 3.93
CA TYR A 678 -23.55 1.78 4.51
C TYR A 678 -24.92 2.43 4.22
N LYS A 679 -25.85 1.67 3.66
CA LYS A 679 -27.25 2.09 3.36
C LYS A 679 -27.40 3.48 2.69
N GLY A 680 -26.52 3.77 1.70
CA GLY A 680 -26.57 5.03 0.94
C GLY A 680 -25.89 6.21 1.61
N LEU A 681 -25.31 6.02 2.79
CA LEU A 681 -24.44 6.96 3.50
C LEU A 681 -23.00 6.46 3.50
N ILE A 682 -22.09 7.34 3.87
CA ILE A 682 -20.69 7.06 4.10
C ILE A 682 -20.39 7.44 5.54
N TYR A 683 -20.10 6.45 6.37
CA TYR A 683 -19.66 6.66 7.74
C TYR A 683 -18.13 6.66 7.77
N PHE A 684 -17.54 7.54 8.56
CA PHE A 684 -16.10 7.54 8.75
C PHE A 684 -15.71 7.96 10.18
N ALA A 685 -14.63 7.39 10.66
CA ALA A 685 -14.01 7.76 11.93
C ALA A 685 -12.91 8.78 11.68
N ASP A 686 -12.98 9.90 12.37
CA ASP A 686 -11.95 10.93 12.37
C ASP A 686 -11.27 10.94 13.74
N LEU A 687 -9.95 10.76 13.75
CA LEU A 687 -9.15 10.69 14.98
C LEU A 687 -9.44 11.86 15.93
N ASN A 688 -9.62 13.04 15.37
CA ASN A 688 -9.76 14.27 16.14
C ASN A 688 -11.22 14.62 16.48
N ASN A 689 -12.18 14.08 15.73
CA ASN A 689 -13.53 14.64 15.72
C ASN A 689 -14.64 13.59 15.99
N GLY A 690 -14.35 12.28 16.02
CA GLY A 690 -15.34 11.24 16.28
C GLY A 690 -15.96 10.63 15.03
N LEU A 691 -17.29 10.35 15.07
CA LEU A 691 -18.02 9.63 14.03
C LEU A 691 -18.81 10.58 13.13
N TRP A 692 -18.65 10.47 11.83
CA TRP A 692 -19.35 11.25 10.83
C TRP A 692 -20.23 10.39 9.93
N ALA A 693 -21.36 10.96 9.49
CA ALA A 693 -22.21 10.42 8.43
C ALA A 693 -22.40 11.47 7.33
N VAL A 694 -22.03 11.13 6.09
CA VAL A 694 -22.20 12.02 4.94
C VAL A 694 -22.91 11.30 3.79
N ARG A 695 -23.51 12.09 2.90
CA ARG A 695 -24.23 11.60 1.72
C ARG A 695 -23.64 12.17 0.46
N LEU A 696 -23.43 11.31 -0.53
CA LEU A 696 -23.02 11.73 -1.87
C LEU A 696 -24.26 12.25 -2.63
N VAL A 697 -24.20 13.49 -3.08
CA VAL A 697 -25.29 14.17 -3.80
C VAL A 697 -24.76 14.84 -5.07
N ASP A 698 -25.64 14.96 -6.06
CA ASP A 698 -25.30 15.68 -7.28
C ASP A 698 -25.08 17.18 -7.00
N ASN A 699 -24.23 17.81 -7.79
CA ASN A 699 -24.07 19.25 -7.74
C ASN A 699 -25.38 19.92 -8.17
N ALA A 700 -25.77 20.99 -7.48
CA ALA A 700 -26.90 21.79 -7.93
C ALA A 700 -26.62 22.30 -9.37
N PRO A 701 -27.63 22.35 -10.26
CA PRO A 701 -27.46 22.98 -11.57
C PRO A 701 -26.93 24.40 -11.40
N LEU A 702 -25.87 24.77 -12.12
CA LEU A 702 -25.41 26.15 -12.19
C LEU A 702 -26.54 26.99 -12.77
N GLY A 703 -27.17 27.85 -11.98
CA GLY A 703 -28.09 28.88 -12.47
C GLY A 703 -29.57 28.77 -12.11
N THR A 704 -29.91 28.29 -10.92
CA THR A 704 -31.26 28.50 -10.35
C THR A 704 -31.18 29.32 -9.07
N ASN A 705 -30.74 30.57 -9.21
CA ASN A 705 -31.00 31.66 -8.25
C ASN A 705 -31.54 32.85 -9.01
#